data_6f21090ee9aa5f73a046150245cccfb6
#
_entry.id   6f21090ee9aa5f73a046150245cccfb6
#
_cell.length_a   1.000
_cell.length_b   1.000
_cell.length_c   1.000
_cell.angle_alpha   90.00
_cell.angle_beta   90.00
_cell.angle_gamma   90.00
#
_symmetry.space_group_name_H-M   'P 1'
#
loop_
_entity.id
_entity.type
_entity.pdbx_description
1 polymer ?
#
loop_
_entity_poly.entity_id
_entity_poly.type
_entity_poly.pdbx_seq_one_letter_code
_entity_poly.pdbx_strand_id
1 'polypeptide(L)'
;MSQIIELPEILANQIAAGEVIERPASVVKELVENSIDAGASQIVVEIEEAGLKSIQITDNGQGIAHEEVELALRRHATSKIKSQADLFRIRTLGFRGEALPSIASVSVMTILTAQEGASHGTKLEAKGGEITSLEPATSPVGTKITVEDLFFNTPARLKYMKSQQAELSHIVDILNRLSLAHPEIAFTLINDGHEMTRTAGTGNLRQAIAGVYGLATAKKMVAIETGDLDFEVSGFVSLPELTRANRNYISLFINGRYIKNFLLNRAILDGYGSKLMVGRFPIAVINIQIDPYLADVNVHPTKQEVRISKERELMALISQAIVSALKEQDLIPDALENLAKSTLRRTEKPVQTSLPLKENSLYYDRDKGDFFVRPEVAESQPSGELTPEQTVLFASEEGNQEAKSPAIKFAERKAPQYDQLDHPELDLASLDKAYDKLEGEEHSTFPELEYFGQMHGTYLFSQGNGGLYIIDQHAAQERVKYEEYRESIGDVDGSQQQLVVPYIFEFPADELIRLQQRKHLLEEVGVYLEEYGANQLILREHPIWMKEEEIESGIYEMCDMLLLTKEVSIKKYRAELAIMMSCKRSIKANHTLDDYSARDLIYQLSQCDNPYNCPHGRPVLVNFTKSDMEKMFRRIQENHTSLRELGKY
;
A
#
# COMPACT_ATOMS: atom_id res chain seq x y z
N MET A 1 -5.90 -8.01 -54.77
CA MET A 1 -6.72 -6.83 -54.35
C MET A 1 -7.32 -7.20 -53.00
N SER A 2 -7.00 -6.49 -51.94
CA SER A 2 -7.68 -6.67 -50.66
C SER A 2 -9.11 -6.14 -50.80
N GLN A 3 -10.09 -6.99 -50.70
CA GLN A 3 -11.48 -6.56 -50.59
C GLN A 3 -11.78 -6.19 -49.16
N ILE A 4 -12.14 -4.93 -48.91
CA ILE A 4 -12.74 -4.51 -47.66
C ILE A 4 -14.15 -5.12 -47.64
N ILE A 5 -14.45 -5.89 -46.60
CA ILE A 5 -15.76 -6.50 -46.39
C ILE A 5 -16.34 -6.07 -45.05
N GLU A 6 -17.65 -5.91 -45.00
CA GLU A 6 -18.36 -5.73 -43.72
C GLU A 6 -18.39 -7.06 -42.98
N LEU A 7 -17.96 -7.02 -41.68
CA LEU A 7 -17.93 -8.23 -40.86
C LEU A 7 -19.36 -8.62 -40.45
N PRO A 8 -19.65 -9.92 -40.34
CA PRO A 8 -20.89 -10.39 -39.73
C PRO A 8 -21.03 -9.81 -38.32
N GLU A 9 -22.24 -9.42 -37.93
CA GLU A 9 -22.55 -8.76 -36.67
C GLU A 9 -22.02 -9.53 -35.45
N ILE A 10 -22.14 -10.86 -35.47
CA ILE A 10 -21.62 -11.75 -34.39
C ILE A 10 -20.11 -11.61 -34.25
N LEU A 11 -19.36 -11.58 -35.36
CA LEU A 11 -17.90 -11.43 -35.33
C LEU A 11 -17.49 -10.03 -34.89
N ALA A 12 -18.18 -9.00 -35.37
CA ALA A 12 -17.98 -7.64 -34.93
C ALA A 12 -18.23 -7.47 -33.43
N ASN A 13 -19.25 -8.16 -32.90
CA ASN A 13 -19.58 -8.19 -31.47
C ASN A 13 -18.50 -8.88 -30.64
N GLN A 14 -17.95 -10.02 -31.13
CA GLN A 14 -16.85 -10.70 -30.44
C GLN A 14 -15.54 -9.89 -30.41
N ILE A 15 -15.23 -9.16 -31.48
CA ILE A 15 -14.06 -8.28 -31.54
C ILE A 15 -14.22 -7.15 -30.53
N ALA A 16 -15.34 -6.44 -30.54
CA ALA A 16 -15.59 -5.34 -29.64
C ALA A 16 -15.76 -5.78 -28.16
N ALA A 17 -16.33 -6.98 -27.92
CA ALA A 17 -16.30 -7.58 -26.60
C ALA A 17 -14.87 -7.79 -26.08
N GLY A 18 -13.89 -7.93 -27.01
CA GLY A 18 -12.48 -8.04 -26.67
C GLY A 18 -11.87 -6.79 -26.06
N GLU A 19 -12.37 -5.64 -26.45
CA GLU A 19 -11.90 -4.34 -25.98
C GLU A 19 -12.54 -3.95 -24.63
N VAL A 20 -13.74 -4.48 -24.33
CA VAL A 20 -14.52 -4.15 -23.13
C VAL A 20 -14.35 -5.20 -22.04
N ILE A 21 -14.38 -6.49 -22.40
CA ILE A 21 -14.38 -7.64 -21.48
C ILE A 21 -13.10 -8.45 -21.66
N GLU A 22 -12.07 -8.10 -20.92
CA GLU A 22 -10.78 -8.80 -20.95
C GLU A 22 -10.72 -9.97 -19.97
N ARG A 23 -11.45 -9.91 -18.86
CA ARG A 23 -11.39 -10.85 -17.74
C ARG A 23 -12.70 -10.88 -16.91
N PRO A 24 -12.90 -11.89 -16.02
CA PRO A 24 -14.06 -11.96 -15.13
C PRO A 24 -14.30 -10.69 -14.31
N ALA A 25 -13.23 -10.08 -13.79
CA ALA A 25 -13.31 -8.84 -13.03
C ALA A 25 -13.91 -7.66 -13.83
N SER A 26 -13.73 -7.65 -15.17
CA SER A 26 -14.38 -6.64 -16.05
C SER A 26 -15.90 -6.85 -16.11
N VAL A 27 -16.35 -8.11 -16.15
CA VAL A 27 -17.79 -8.45 -16.12
C VAL A 27 -18.39 -7.98 -14.79
N VAL A 28 -17.78 -8.34 -13.66
CA VAL A 28 -18.24 -7.93 -12.32
C VAL A 28 -18.32 -6.42 -12.22
N LYS A 29 -17.29 -5.71 -12.68
CA LYS A 29 -17.25 -4.24 -12.67
C LYS A 29 -18.44 -3.64 -13.42
N GLU A 30 -18.63 -3.99 -14.67
CA GLU A 30 -19.67 -3.39 -15.50
C GLU A 30 -21.09 -3.72 -15.00
N LEU A 31 -21.32 -4.95 -14.50
CA LEU A 31 -22.63 -5.34 -13.97
C LEU A 31 -22.93 -4.65 -12.63
N VAL A 32 -21.95 -4.57 -11.71
CA VAL A 32 -22.11 -3.85 -10.44
C VAL A 32 -22.28 -2.35 -10.66
N GLU A 33 -21.55 -1.73 -11.59
CA GLU A 33 -21.75 -0.33 -11.97
C GLU A 33 -23.19 -0.10 -12.51
N ASN A 34 -23.76 -1.06 -13.25
CA ASN A 34 -25.15 -0.97 -13.70
C ASN A 34 -26.15 -1.08 -12.54
N SER A 35 -25.90 -1.94 -11.56
CA SER A 35 -26.72 -2.05 -10.35
C SER A 35 -26.68 -0.76 -9.50
N ILE A 36 -25.51 -0.14 -9.37
CA ILE A 36 -25.35 1.18 -8.72
C ILE A 36 -26.16 2.24 -9.47
N ASP A 37 -26.01 2.32 -10.79
CA ASP A 37 -26.76 3.28 -11.63
C ASP A 37 -28.27 3.03 -11.60
N ALA A 38 -28.71 1.79 -11.31
CA ALA A 38 -30.13 1.43 -11.10
C ALA A 38 -30.65 1.83 -9.70
N GLY A 39 -29.84 2.47 -8.87
CA GLY A 39 -30.21 2.93 -7.54
C GLY A 39 -30.34 1.81 -6.49
N ALA A 40 -29.61 0.71 -6.68
CA ALA A 40 -29.59 -0.39 -5.72
C ALA A 40 -29.01 0.06 -4.37
N SER A 41 -29.61 -0.37 -3.28
CA SER A 41 -29.06 -0.22 -1.92
C SER A 41 -28.39 -1.49 -1.40
N GLN A 42 -28.60 -2.62 -2.08
CA GLN A 42 -27.96 -3.90 -1.78
C GLN A 42 -27.55 -4.61 -3.07
N ILE A 43 -26.31 -5.06 -3.12
CA ILE A 43 -25.74 -5.80 -4.26
C ILE A 43 -25.03 -7.04 -3.72
N VAL A 44 -25.43 -8.22 -4.22
CA VAL A 44 -24.83 -9.51 -3.90
C VAL A 44 -24.13 -10.04 -5.15
N VAL A 45 -22.84 -10.34 -5.03
CA VAL A 45 -22.02 -10.92 -6.08
C VAL A 45 -21.66 -12.35 -5.66
N GLU A 46 -22.12 -13.35 -6.42
CA GLU A 46 -21.79 -14.75 -6.21
C GLU A 46 -20.97 -15.24 -7.41
N ILE A 47 -19.83 -15.86 -7.15
CA ILE A 47 -18.93 -16.35 -8.19
C ILE A 47 -18.51 -17.79 -7.92
N GLU A 48 -18.30 -18.55 -8.99
CA GLU A 48 -17.73 -19.89 -8.95
C GLU A 48 -16.50 -19.96 -9.84
N GLU A 49 -15.45 -20.67 -9.37
CA GLU A 49 -14.15 -20.80 -10.06
C GLU A 49 -13.56 -19.43 -10.47
N ALA A 50 -13.58 -18.47 -9.53
CA ALA A 50 -13.12 -17.10 -9.77
C ALA A 50 -13.83 -16.38 -10.95
N GLY A 51 -15.10 -16.73 -11.20
CA GLY A 51 -15.94 -16.14 -12.22
C GLY A 51 -15.76 -16.71 -13.63
N LEU A 52 -15.00 -17.79 -13.79
CA LEU A 52 -14.88 -18.48 -15.07
C LEU A 52 -16.08 -19.40 -15.33
N LYS A 53 -16.57 -20.08 -14.30
CA LYS A 53 -17.73 -20.96 -14.38
C LYS A 53 -19.03 -20.19 -14.29
N SER A 54 -19.18 -19.35 -13.25
CA SER A 54 -20.38 -18.55 -13.03
C SER A 54 -20.07 -17.23 -12.33
N ILE A 55 -20.74 -16.17 -12.78
CA ILE A 55 -20.82 -14.85 -12.12
C ILE A 55 -22.29 -14.50 -12.01
N GLN A 56 -22.80 -14.37 -10.78
CA GLN A 56 -24.16 -13.97 -10.53
C GLN A 56 -24.17 -12.67 -9.75
N ILE A 57 -24.90 -11.66 -10.22
CA ILE A 57 -25.08 -10.39 -9.55
C ILE A 57 -26.56 -10.17 -9.32
N THR A 58 -26.90 -9.95 -8.07
CA THR A 58 -28.29 -9.70 -7.64
C THR A 58 -28.35 -8.33 -6.96
N ASP A 59 -29.24 -7.47 -7.42
CA ASP A 59 -29.48 -6.16 -6.88
C ASP A 59 -30.98 -5.95 -6.57
N ASN A 60 -31.27 -4.97 -5.72
CA ASN A 60 -32.60 -4.51 -5.37
C ASN A 60 -32.92 -3.14 -5.99
N GLY A 61 -32.31 -2.81 -7.14
CA GLY A 61 -32.54 -1.56 -7.86
C GLY A 61 -33.92 -1.49 -8.53
N GLN A 62 -34.10 -0.51 -9.40
CA GLN A 62 -35.39 -0.26 -10.07
C GLN A 62 -35.86 -1.35 -11.03
N GLY A 63 -34.97 -2.31 -11.40
CA GLY A 63 -35.29 -3.34 -12.38
C GLY A 63 -35.38 -2.80 -13.82
N ILE A 64 -35.68 -3.71 -14.78
CA ILE A 64 -35.84 -3.40 -16.20
C ILE A 64 -37.28 -3.72 -16.62
N ALA A 65 -37.92 -2.81 -17.34
CA ALA A 65 -39.27 -3.05 -17.87
C ALA A 65 -39.29 -4.21 -18.88
N HIS A 66 -40.38 -4.99 -18.92
CA HIS A 66 -40.48 -6.15 -19.81
C HIS A 66 -40.16 -5.80 -21.27
N GLU A 67 -40.67 -4.65 -21.74
CA GLU A 67 -40.49 -4.17 -23.11
C GLU A 67 -39.05 -3.73 -23.41
N GLU A 68 -38.25 -3.45 -22.37
CA GLU A 68 -36.89 -2.95 -22.50
C GLU A 68 -35.82 -4.05 -22.32
N VAL A 69 -36.17 -5.22 -21.77
CA VAL A 69 -35.20 -6.30 -21.47
C VAL A 69 -34.47 -6.77 -22.71
N GLU A 70 -35.19 -6.96 -23.83
CA GLU A 70 -34.60 -7.32 -25.13
C GLU A 70 -33.70 -6.20 -25.67
N LEU A 71 -34.13 -4.93 -25.50
CA LEU A 71 -33.40 -3.77 -25.95
C LEU A 71 -32.07 -3.60 -25.19
N ALA A 72 -32.02 -4.03 -23.95
CA ALA A 72 -30.82 -3.93 -23.12
C ALA A 72 -29.63 -4.80 -23.67
N LEU A 73 -29.90 -5.79 -24.49
CA LEU A 73 -28.89 -6.60 -25.19
C LEU A 73 -28.52 -6.04 -26.57
N ARG A 74 -29.15 -4.98 -27.04
CA ARG A 74 -28.78 -4.31 -28.29
C ARG A 74 -27.65 -3.30 -28.08
N ARG A 75 -26.71 -3.25 -29.01
CA ARG A 75 -25.61 -2.28 -28.96
C ARG A 75 -26.12 -0.86 -29.06
N HIS A 76 -25.44 0.02 -28.35
CA HIS A 76 -25.74 1.46 -28.31
C HIS A 76 -27.13 1.78 -27.75
N ALA A 77 -27.82 0.80 -27.12
CA ALA A 77 -29.06 1.01 -26.39
C ALA A 77 -28.74 1.38 -24.95
N THR A 78 -29.14 2.57 -24.53
CA THR A 78 -28.88 3.08 -23.16
C THR A 78 -29.99 4.00 -22.72
N SER A 79 -30.36 3.91 -21.45
CA SER A 79 -31.28 4.84 -20.79
C SER A 79 -30.57 6.09 -20.21
N LYS A 80 -29.23 6.09 -20.19
CA LYS A 80 -28.40 7.00 -19.37
C LYS A 80 -28.03 8.32 -20.09
N ILE A 81 -27.97 8.32 -21.41
CA ILE A 81 -27.70 9.50 -22.26
C ILE A 81 -28.72 9.56 -23.40
N LYS A 82 -29.25 10.74 -23.70
CA LYS A 82 -30.25 10.95 -24.76
C LYS A 82 -29.82 12.05 -25.76
N SER A 83 -28.88 12.88 -25.38
CA SER A 83 -28.43 14.01 -26.18
C SER A 83 -26.91 14.18 -26.13
N GLN A 84 -26.36 14.93 -27.10
CA GLN A 84 -24.96 15.30 -27.10
C GLN A 84 -24.56 16.10 -25.86
N ALA A 85 -25.48 16.89 -25.28
CA ALA A 85 -25.24 17.64 -24.05
C ALA A 85 -25.02 16.71 -22.85
N ASP A 86 -25.70 15.56 -22.80
CA ASP A 86 -25.56 14.59 -21.72
C ASP A 86 -24.16 13.94 -21.74
N LEU A 87 -23.54 13.82 -22.92
CA LEU A 87 -22.17 13.28 -23.06
C LEU A 87 -21.12 14.13 -22.34
N PHE A 88 -21.36 15.43 -22.20
CA PHE A 88 -20.49 16.34 -21.46
C PHE A 88 -20.86 16.49 -19.97
N ARG A 89 -21.96 15.85 -19.55
CA ARG A 89 -22.45 15.90 -18.17
C ARG A 89 -22.72 14.51 -17.60
N ILE A 90 -21.85 13.56 -17.90
CA ILE A 90 -22.02 12.17 -17.45
C ILE A 90 -21.97 12.12 -15.92
N ARG A 91 -23.06 11.68 -15.29
CA ARG A 91 -23.18 11.45 -13.85
C ARG A 91 -23.25 9.98 -13.49
N THR A 92 -23.55 9.11 -14.46
CA THR A 92 -23.64 7.66 -14.30
C THR A 92 -22.29 6.98 -14.50
N LEU A 93 -22.08 5.82 -13.88
CA LEU A 93 -20.86 5.02 -14.05
C LEU A 93 -20.79 4.40 -15.44
N GLY A 94 -21.89 3.91 -16.01
CA GLY A 94 -22.03 3.44 -17.39
C GLY A 94 -22.77 4.45 -18.25
N PHE A 95 -22.51 4.47 -19.57
CA PHE A 95 -23.23 5.36 -20.52
C PHE A 95 -23.26 4.89 -21.97
N ARG A 96 -22.38 3.95 -22.39
CA ARG A 96 -22.18 3.58 -23.80
C ARG A 96 -23.21 2.58 -24.35
N GLY A 97 -23.94 1.85 -23.49
CA GLY A 97 -24.85 0.78 -23.91
C GLY A 97 -24.15 -0.39 -24.62
N GLU A 98 -22.94 -0.74 -24.20
CA GLU A 98 -22.11 -1.78 -24.83
C GLU A 98 -21.76 -2.92 -23.88
N ALA A 99 -21.91 -2.76 -22.56
CA ALA A 99 -21.48 -3.74 -21.57
C ALA A 99 -22.28 -5.03 -21.65
N LEU A 100 -23.61 -4.98 -21.51
CA LEU A 100 -24.49 -6.16 -21.56
C LEU A 100 -24.38 -6.94 -22.88
N PRO A 101 -24.47 -6.29 -24.06
CA PRO A 101 -24.31 -7.01 -25.33
C PRO A 101 -22.91 -7.61 -25.48
N SER A 102 -21.86 -6.96 -24.99
CA SER A 102 -20.49 -7.49 -25.03
C SER A 102 -20.33 -8.72 -24.15
N ILE A 103 -20.87 -8.71 -22.93
CA ILE A 103 -20.86 -9.87 -22.02
C ILE A 103 -21.66 -11.02 -22.62
N ALA A 104 -22.88 -10.77 -23.10
CA ALA A 104 -23.74 -11.78 -23.69
C ALA A 104 -23.10 -12.46 -24.93
N SER A 105 -22.33 -11.72 -25.74
CA SER A 105 -21.67 -12.23 -26.93
C SER A 105 -20.58 -13.28 -26.66
N VAL A 106 -20.02 -13.31 -25.44
CA VAL A 106 -18.93 -14.23 -25.05
C VAL A 106 -19.28 -15.17 -23.89
N SER A 107 -20.58 -15.28 -23.57
CA SER A 107 -21.05 -16.09 -22.43
C SER A 107 -22.44 -16.67 -22.68
N VAL A 108 -22.92 -17.48 -21.76
CA VAL A 108 -24.33 -17.80 -21.55
C VAL A 108 -24.86 -16.86 -20.48
N MET A 109 -25.84 -16.02 -20.80
CA MET A 109 -26.38 -15.01 -19.91
C MET A 109 -27.85 -15.25 -19.62
N THR A 110 -28.20 -15.18 -18.33
CA THR A 110 -29.59 -15.16 -17.86
C THR A 110 -29.86 -13.86 -17.13
N ILE A 111 -30.89 -13.14 -17.54
CA ILE A 111 -31.39 -11.92 -16.86
C ILE A 111 -32.76 -12.21 -16.27
N LEU A 112 -32.92 -12.04 -14.98
CA LEU A 112 -34.20 -12.11 -14.26
C LEU A 112 -34.45 -10.78 -13.60
N THR A 113 -35.51 -10.05 -13.99
CA THR A 113 -35.73 -8.68 -13.53
C THR A 113 -37.21 -8.39 -13.32
N ALA A 114 -37.52 -7.52 -12.39
CA ALA A 114 -38.89 -6.99 -12.17
C ALA A 114 -38.83 -5.55 -11.67
N GLN A 115 -39.75 -4.73 -12.13
CA GLN A 115 -39.96 -3.36 -11.62
C GLN A 115 -40.99 -3.35 -10.48
N GLU A 116 -40.97 -2.31 -9.67
CA GLU A 116 -41.96 -2.11 -8.64
C GLU A 116 -43.37 -1.95 -9.24
N GLY A 117 -44.33 -2.68 -8.71
CA GLY A 117 -45.73 -2.66 -9.18
C GLY A 117 -45.99 -3.51 -10.42
N ALA A 118 -44.99 -4.19 -11.00
CA ALA A 118 -45.20 -5.11 -12.11
C ALA A 118 -45.92 -6.39 -11.64
N SER A 119 -46.86 -6.90 -12.44
CA SER A 119 -47.61 -8.12 -12.15
C SER A 119 -46.75 -9.39 -12.14
N HIS A 120 -45.68 -9.38 -12.90
CA HIS A 120 -44.69 -10.48 -13.04
C HIS A 120 -43.35 -9.91 -13.51
N GLY A 121 -42.27 -10.59 -13.20
CA GLY A 121 -40.95 -10.30 -13.73
C GLY A 121 -40.73 -10.91 -15.11
N THR A 122 -39.57 -10.69 -15.66
CA THR A 122 -39.15 -11.18 -16.98
C THR A 122 -37.87 -11.96 -16.82
N LYS A 123 -37.83 -13.16 -17.42
CA LYS A 123 -36.62 -13.97 -17.60
C LYS A 123 -36.20 -13.93 -19.07
N LEU A 124 -34.98 -13.52 -19.32
CA LEU A 124 -34.35 -13.58 -20.65
C LEU A 124 -33.12 -14.48 -20.58
N GLU A 125 -32.99 -15.37 -21.54
CA GLU A 125 -31.81 -16.20 -21.74
C GLU A 125 -31.16 -15.87 -23.08
N ALA A 126 -29.84 -15.74 -23.08
CA ALA A 126 -29.05 -15.46 -24.29
C ALA A 126 -27.78 -16.31 -24.30
N LYS A 127 -27.36 -16.76 -25.48
CA LYS A 127 -26.11 -17.51 -25.67
C LYS A 127 -25.33 -16.99 -26.85
N GLY A 128 -24.08 -16.55 -26.60
CA GLY A 128 -23.23 -15.99 -27.65
C GLY A 128 -23.81 -14.75 -28.32
N GLY A 129 -24.66 -13.98 -27.59
CA GLY A 129 -25.35 -12.78 -28.08
C GLY A 129 -26.72 -13.02 -28.71
N GLU A 130 -27.14 -14.27 -28.93
CA GLU A 130 -28.46 -14.60 -29.46
C GLU A 130 -29.43 -14.89 -28.32
N ILE A 131 -30.63 -14.27 -28.35
CA ILE A 131 -31.69 -14.51 -27.38
C ILE A 131 -32.31 -15.88 -27.67
N THR A 132 -32.26 -16.75 -26.67
CA THR A 132 -32.80 -18.14 -26.78
C THR A 132 -34.19 -18.27 -26.15
N SER A 133 -34.51 -17.49 -25.13
CA SER A 133 -35.80 -17.50 -24.46
C SER A 133 -36.11 -16.09 -23.86
N LEU A 134 -37.39 -15.73 -23.87
CA LEU A 134 -37.95 -14.55 -23.21
C LEU A 134 -39.31 -14.91 -22.64
N GLU A 135 -39.41 -15.06 -21.33
CA GLU A 135 -40.58 -15.57 -20.66
C GLU A 135 -40.94 -14.73 -19.41
N PRO A 136 -42.25 -14.66 -19.07
CA PRO A 136 -42.63 -14.13 -17.76
C PRO A 136 -42.14 -15.04 -16.64
N ALA A 137 -41.64 -14.47 -15.55
CA ALA A 137 -41.10 -15.23 -14.43
C ALA A 137 -41.46 -14.55 -13.09
N THR A 138 -41.41 -15.31 -12.01
CA THR A 138 -41.51 -14.74 -10.67
C THR A 138 -40.16 -14.17 -10.26
N SER A 139 -40.09 -12.89 -9.94
CA SER A 139 -38.88 -12.23 -9.48
C SER A 139 -39.24 -11.20 -8.40
N PRO A 140 -38.42 -10.99 -7.35
CA PRO A 140 -38.49 -9.80 -6.54
C PRO A 140 -38.15 -8.55 -7.37
N VAL A 141 -38.44 -7.38 -6.85
CA VAL A 141 -38.04 -6.10 -7.45
C VAL A 141 -36.51 -6.02 -7.49
N GLY A 142 -35.98 -5.58 -8.62
CA GLY A 142 -34.53 -5.50 -8.88
C GLY A 142 -34.12 -6.35 -10.08
N THR A 143 -32.82 -6.63 -10.17
CA THR A 143 -32.26 -7.42 -11.28
C THR A 143 -31.30 -8.47 -10.76
N LYS A 144 -31.41 -9.68 -11.33
CA LYS A 144 -30.47 -10.78 -11.15
C LYS A 144 -29.89 -11.15 -12.53
N ILE A 145 -28.59 -10.99 -12.69
CA ILE A 145 -27.88 -11.39 -13.92
C ILE A 145 -26.93 -12.52 -13.56
N THR A 146 -27.06 -13.64 -14.31
CA THR A 146 -26.15 -14.78 -14.22
C THR A 146 -25.41 -14.91 -15.54
N VAL A 147 -24.08 -14.97 -15.46
CA VAL A 147 -23.17 -15.15 -16.60
C VAL A 147 -22.42 -16.45 -16.40
N GLU A 148 -22.62 -17.40 -17.27
CA GLU A 148 -22.02 -18.74 -17.22
C GLU A 148 -21.13 -18.96 -18.43
N ASP A 149 -20.17 -19.90 -18.31
CA ASP A 149 -19.27 -20.31 -19.38
C ASP A 149 -18.58 -19.13 -20.09
N LEU A 150 -18.05 -18.18 -19.32
CA LEU A 150 -17.40 -17.00 -19.86
C LEU A 150 -16.26 -17.39 -20.80
N PHE A 151 -16.25 -16.79 -22.00
CA PHE A 151 -15.29 -17.05 -23.08
C PHE A 151 -15.41 -18.44 -23.76
N PHE A 152 -16.53 -19.13 -23.64
CA PHE A 152 -16.75 -20.45 -24.26
C PHE A 152 -16.48 -20.45 -25.78
N ASN A 153 -16.78 -19.36 -26.47
CA ASN A 153 -16.60 -19.18 -27.92
C ASN A 153 -15.30 -18.40 -28.28
N THR A 154 -14.46 -18.06 -27.30
CA THR A 154 -13.19 -17.37 -27.49
C THR A 154 -12.05 -18.09 -26.76
N PRO A 155 -11.70 -19.34 -27.12
CA PRO A 155 -10.77 -20.19 -26.37
C PRO A 155 -9.34 -19.61 -26.28
N ALA A 156 -8.96 -18.73 -27.20
CA ALA A 156 -7.67 -18.03 -27.12
C ALA A 156 -7.56 -17.17 -25.86
N ARG A 157 -8.65 -16.53 -25.42
CA ARG A 157 -8.66 -15.70 -24.19
C ARG A 157 -8.49 -16.54 -22.94
N LEU A 158 -9.12 -17.72 -22.86
CA LEU A 158 -8.95 -18.63 -21.72
C LEU A 158 -7.48 -19.02 -21.52
N LYS A 159 -6.69 -19.14 -22.61
CA LYS A 159 -5.25 -19.45 -22.52
C LYS A 159 -4.40 -18.33 -21.94
N TYR A 160 -4.85 -17.08 -22.03
CA TYR A 160 -4.14 -15.91 -21.46
C TYR A 160 -4.59 -15.58 -20.05
N MET A 161 -5.60 -16.26 -19.50
CA MET A 161 -6.05 -16.07 -18.14
C MET A 161 -4.98 -16.50 -17.15
N LYS A 162 -4.83 -15.72 -16.08
CA LYS A 162 -3.93 -16.04 -14.96
C LYS A 162 -4.52 -17.16 -14.11
N SER A 163 -3.88 -17.48 -12.98
CA SER A 163 -4.45 -18.44 -12.03
C SER A 163 -5.79 -17.94 -11.47
N GLN A 164 -6.68 -18.87 -11.09
CA GLN A 164 -7.97 -18.54 -10.46
C GLN A 164 -7.82 -17.59 -9.27
N GLN A 165 -6.78 -17.79 -8.44
CA GLN A 165 -6.48 -16.89 -7.32
C GLN A 165 -6.15 -15.45 -7.75
N ALA A 166 -5.45 -15.27 -8.89
CA ALA A 166 -5.16 -13.95 -9.42
C ALA A 166 -6.42 -13.25 -9.94
N GLU A 167 -7.32 -13.98 -10.62
CA GLU A 167 -8.59 -13.43 -11.11
C GLU A 167 -9.53 -13.10 -9.95
N LEU A 168 -9.60 -13.96 -8.93
CA LEU A 168 -10.35 -13.67 -7.70
C LEU A 168 -9.84 -12.39 -7.00
N SER A 169 -8.52 -12.24 -6.90
CA SER A 169 -7.92 -11.03 -6.32
C SER A 169 -8.32 -9.75 -7.07
N HIS A 170 -8.44 -9.80 -8.40
CA HIS A 170 -8.92 -8.66 -9.19
C HIS A 170 -10.40 -8.36 -8.95
N ILE A 171 -11.24 -9.38 -8.80
CA ILE A 171 -12.66 -9.19 -8.46
C ILE A 171 -12.81 -8.53 -7.09
N VAL A 172 -12.08 -9.04 -6.09
CA VAL A 172 -12.08 -8.48 -4.73
C VAL A 172 -11.61 -7.02 -4.73
N ASP A 173 -10.52 -6.68 -5.45
CA ASP A 173 -10.03 -5.29 -5.55
C ASP A 173 -11.09 -4.34 -6.14
N ILE A 174 -11.79 -4.77 -7.19
CA ILE A 174 -12.85 -3.96 -7.81
C ILE A 174 -14.01 -3.72 -6.83
N LEU A 175 -14.50 -4.77 -6.16
CA LEU A 175 -15.60 -4.64 -5.20
C LEU A 175 -15.21 -3.80 -3.99
N ASN A 176 -13.99 -3.96 -3.49
CA ASN A 176 -13.47 -3.12 -2.42
C ASN A 176 -13.47 -1.63 -2.82
N ARG A 177 -13.05 -1.31 -4.04
CA ARG A 177 -13.05 0.08 -4.53
C ARG A 177 -14.47 0.62 -4.72
N LEU A 178 -15.39 -0.19 -5.27
CA LEU A 178 -16.79 0.22 -5.42
C LEU A 178 -17.48 0.42 -4.07
N SER A 179 -17.20 -0.43 -3.08
CA SER A 179 -17.76 -0.26 -1.73
C SER A 179 -17.20 0.96 -0.98
N LEU A 180 -15.95 1.35 -1.27
CA LEU A 180 -15.36 2.58 -0.73
C LEU A 180 -15.87 3.83 -1.45
N ALA A 181 -16.22 3.71 -2.75
CA ALA A 181 -16.83 4.81 -3.51
C ALA A 181 -18.30 5.04 -3.13
N HIS A 182 -19.01 3.97 -2.74
CA HIS A 182 -20.44 3.95 -2.47
C HIS A 182 -20.73 3.33 -1.09
N PRO A 183 -20.35 4.02 0.01
CA PRO A 183 -20.54 3.50 1.36
C PRO A 183 -22.03 3.38 1.78
N GLU A 184 -22.94 3.97 1.01
CA GLU A 184 -24.39 3.87 1.17
C GLU A 184 -24.98 2.56 0.65
N ILE A 185 -24.20 1.76 -0.10
CA ILE A 185 -24.64 0.49 -0.67
C ILE A 185 -24.04 -0.68 0.11
N ALA A 186 -24.88 -1.66 0.45
CA ALA A 186 -24.43 -2.90 1.06
C ALA A 186 -23.92 -3.87 -0.03
N PHE A 187 -22.64 -4.21 0.01
CA PHE A 187 -22.02 -5.18 -0.89
C PHE A 187 -21.74 -6.49 -0.16
N THR A 188 -22.04 -7.61 -0.82
CA THR A 188 -21.67 -8.95 -0.35
C THR A 188 -20.98 -9.70 -1.49
N LEU A 189 -19.81 -10.27 -1.25
CA LEU A 189 -19.11 -11.17 -2.18
C LEU A 189 -19.09 -12.58 -1.62
N ILE A 190 -19.58 -13.54 -2.40
CA ILE A 190 -19.58 -14.96 -2.11
C ILE A 190 -18.78 -15.68 -3.20
N ASN A 191 -17.76 -16.45 -2.84
CA ASN A 191 -16.98 -17.28 -3.75
C ASN A 191 -17.09 -18.73 -3.36
N ASP A 192 -17.51 -19.60 -4.30
CA ASP A 192 -17.69 -21.04 -4.08
C ASP A 192 -18.52 -21.34 -2.81
N GLY A 193 -19.58 -20.54 -2.55
CA GLY A 193 -20.46 -20.66 -1.40
C GLY A 193 -19.94 -20.07 -0.09
N HIS A 194 -18.75 -19.49 -0.06
CA HIS A 194 -18.16 -18.86 1.11
C HIS A 194 -18.21 -17.33 1.01
N GLU A 195 -18.75 -16.67 2.05
CA GLU A 195 -18.74 -15.19 2.15
C GLU A 195 -17.31 -14.70 2.37
N MET A 196 -16.82 -13.89 1.45
CA MET A 196 -15.47 -13.30 1.50
C MET A 196 -15.43 -11.89 2.04
N THR A 197 -16.39 -11.07 1.64
CA THR A 197 -16.43 -9.65 2.01
C THR A 197 -17.87 -9.21 2.17
N ARG A 198 -18.13 -8.34 3.17
CA ARG A 198 -19.42 -7.72 3.39
C ARG A 198 -19.28 -6.30 3.90
N THR A 199 -20.02 -5.36 3.31
CA THR A 199 -20.16 -3.97 3.79
C THR A 199 -21.61 -3.69 4.21
N ALA A 200 -21.77 -2.76 5.13
CA ALA A 200 -23.09 -2.56 5.78
C ALA A 200 -24.03 -1.60 5.03
N GLY A 201 -23.54 -0.81 4.06
CA GLY A 201 -24.38 0.14 3.31
C GLY A 201 -24.98 1.28 4.14
N THR A 202 -24.26 1.75 5.17
CA THR A 202 -24.77 2.76 6.12
C THR A 202 -24.52 4.20 5.71
N GLY A 203 -23.82 4.45 4.60
CA GLY A 203 -23.35 5.78 4.19
C GLY A 203 -22.11 6.26 4.96
N ASN A 204 -21.60 5.47 5.93
CA ASN A 204 -20.44 5.84 6.71
C ASN A 204 -19.15 5.27 6.09
N LEU A 205 -18.35 6.13 5.46
CA LEU A 205 -17.10 5.74 4.81
C LEU A 205 -16.11 5.06 5.77
N ARG A 206 -16.04 5.48 7.05
CA ARG A 206 -15.18 4.81 8.05
C ARG A 206 -15.61 3.37 8.31
N GLN A 207 -16.92 3.07 8.28
CA GLN A 207 -17.43 1.70 8.39
C GLN A 207 -17.11 0.88 7.14
N ALA A 208 -17.22 1.48 5.93
CA ALA A 208 -16.79 0.82 4.70
C ALA A 208 -15.29 0.50 4.72
N ILE A 209 -14.45 1.44 5.18
CA ILE A 209 -13.01 1.24 5.40
C ILE A 209 -12.75 0.09 6.39
N ALA A 210 -13.53 0.00 7.48
CA ALA A 210 -13.41 -1.09 8.44
C ALA A 210 -13.79 -2.45 7.82
N GLY A 211 -14.78 -2.48 6.94
CA GLY A 211 -15.16 -3.69 6.20
C GLY A 211 -14.09 -4.16 5.21
N VAL A 212 -13.41 -3.21 4.54
CA VAL A 212 -12.40 -3.50 3.51
C VAL A 212 -11.01 -3.74 4.09
N TYR A 213 -10.55 -2.86 5.00
CA TYR A 213 -9.17 -2.85 5.52
C TYR A 213 -9.05 -3.30 6.98
N GLY A 214 -10.16 -3.63 7.61
CA GLY A 214 -10.23 -4.05 9.00
C GLY A 214 -10.40 -2.90 10.00
N LEU A 215 -11.00 -3.22 11.16
CA LEU A 215 -11.33 -2.25 12.21
C LEU A 215 -10.09 -1.54 12.79
N ALA A 216 -8.98 -2.26 12.95
CA ALA A 216 -7.73 -1.69 13.46
C ALA A 216 -7.17 -0.60 12.52
N THR A 217 -7.26 -0.81 11.20
CA THR A 217 -6.91 0.18 10.18
C THR A 217 -7.83 1.40 10.26
N ALA A 218 -9.15 1.18 10.29
CA ALA A 218 -10.14 2.26 10.31
C ALA A 218 -10.02 3.18 11.55
N LYS A 219 -9.59 2.64 12.69
CA LYS A 219 -9.32 3.42 13.92
C LYS A 219 -8.13 4.38 13.76
N LYS A 220 -7.15 4.03 12.92
CA LYS A 220 -5.93 4.81 12.65
C LYS A 220 -6.06 5.70 11.40
N MET A 221 -7.28 5.92 10.94
CA MET A 221 -7.57 6.83 9.83
C MET A 221 -8.09 8.16 10.35
N VAL A 222 -7.56 9.24 9.81
CA VAL A 222 -7.96 10.62 10.10
C VAL A 222 -8.84 11.13 8.97
N ALA A 223 -9.95 11.79 9.32
CA ALA A 223 -10.82 12.40 8.34
C ALA A 223 -10.15 13.64 7.74
N ILE A 224 -10.32 13.82 6.44
CA ILE A 224 -10.00 15.05 5.73
C ILE A 224 -11.26 15.59 5.07
N GLU A 225 -11.48 16.89 5.18
CA GLU A 225 -12.59 17.59 4.55
C GLU A 225 -12.14 19.00 4.20
N THR A 226 -12.22 19.35 2.93
CA THR A 226 -11.85 20.67 2.42
C THR A 226 -12.56 20.94 1.12
N GLY A 227 -12.67 22.18 0.70
CA GLY A 227 -13.28 22.52 -0.57
C GLY A 227 -13.02 23.97 -0.96
N ASP A 228 -13.20 24.24 -2.24
CA ASP A 228 -13.20 25.57 -2.82
C ASP A 228 -14.42 25.74 -3.75
N LEU A 229 -14.39 26.68 -4.67
CA LEU A 229 -15.49 26.93 -5.61
C LEU A 229 -15.65 25.83 -6.69
N ASP A 230 -14.58 25.08 -6.96
CA ASP A 230 -14.49 24.11 -8.06
C ASP A 230 -14.47 22.66 -7.55
N PHE A 231 -13.95 22.45 -6.33
CA PHE A 231 -13.68 21.12 -5.77
C PHE A 231 -14.21 21.00 -4.35
N GLU A 232 -14.78 19.84 -4.05
CA GLU A 232 -15.08 19.39 -2.70
C GLU A 232 -14.33 18.08 -2.46
N VAL A 233 -13.43 18.05 -1.48
CA VAL A 233 -12.57 16.93 -1.17
C VAL A 233 -12.88 16.41 0.22
N SER A 234 -13.26 15.15 0.32
CA SER A 234 -13.54 14.49 1.59
C SER A 234 -12.94 13.09 1.61
N GLY A 235 -12.71 12.54 2.80
CA GLY A 235 -12.20 11.18 2.90
C GLY A 235 -11.43 10.90 4.17
N PHE A 236 -10.58 9.89 4.10
CA PHE A 236 -9.75 9.44 5.21
C PHE A 236 -8.33 9.14 4.75
N VAL A 237 -7.36 9.50 5.58
CA VAL A 237 -5.94 9.19 5.39
C VAL A 237 -5.38 8.54 6.65
N SER A 238 -4.44 7.61 6.52
CA SER A 238 -3.88 6.91 7.68
C SER A 238 -2.91 7.79 8.46
N LEU A 239 -2.76 7.52 9.76
CA LEU A 239 -1.64 8.08 10.53
C LEU A 239 -0.30 7.61 9.92
N PRO A 240 0.79 8.39 10.05
CA PRO A 240 2.11 8.07 9.47
C PRO A 240 2.70 6.73 9.92
N GLU A 241 2.29 6.22 11.09
CA GLU A 241 2.70 4.90 11.59
C GLU A 241 2.07 3.73 10.81
N LEU A 242 0.93 3.97 10.14
CA LEU A 242 0.20 2.97 9.38
C LEU A 242 0.47 3.13 7.89
N THR A 243 1.48 2.44 7.38
CA THR A 243 1.92 2.52 5.99
C THR A 243 1.95 1.17 5.29
N ARG A 244 2.00 1.19 3.97
CA ARG A 244 2.10 0.01 3.09
C ARG A 244 3.30 0.10 2.16
N ALA A 245 3.76 -1.05 1.65
CA ALA A 245 4.90 -1.13 0.75
C ALA A 245 4.58 -0.70 -0.70
N ASN A 246 3.31 -0.61 -1.05
CA ASN A 246 2.88 -0.22 -2.39
C ASN A 246 1.74 0.81 -2.33
N ARG A 247 1.55 1.52 -3.45
CA ARG A 247 0.55 2.59 -3.59
C ARG A 247 -0.87 2.11 -3.90
N ASN A 248 -1.12 0.79 -3.96
CA ASN A 248 -2.45 0.24 -4.27
C ASN A 248 -3.50 0.53 -3.19
N TYR A 249 -3.05 0.94 -2.00
CA TYR A 249 -3.91 1.34 -0.88
C TYR A 249 -4.32 2.83 -0.92
N ILE A 250 -3.92 3.54 -1.97
CA ILE A 250 -4.42 4.88 -2.26
C ILE A 250 -5.59 4.73 -3.24
N SER A 251 -6.79 5.04 -2.78
CA SER A 251 -8.02 5.00 -3.57
C SER A 251 -8.53 6.42 -3.76
N LEU A 252 -8.52 6.88 -5.01
CA LEU A 252 -9.03 8.19 -5.40
C LEU A 252 -10.32 8.02 -6.19
N PHE A 253 -11.33 8.80 -5.85
CA PHE A 253 -12.62 8.79 -6.52
C PHE A 253 -12.98 10.19 -7.00
N ILE A 254 -13.47 10.29 -8.23
CA ILE A 254 -14.07 11.51 -8.78
C ILE A 254 -15.53 11.22 -9.10
N ASN A 255 -16.44 11.94 -8.45
CA ASN A 255 -17.88 11.78 -8.63
C ASN A 255 -18.32 10.30 -8.53
N GLY A 256 -17.82 9.57 -7.53
CA GLY A 256 -18.07 8.14 -7.30
C GLY A 256 -17.28 7.17 -8.18
N ARG A 257 -16.46 7.65 -9.11
CA ARG A 257 -15.67 6.82 -10.03
C ARG A 257 -14.23 6.68 -9.55
N TYR A 258 -13.75 5.45 -9.41
CA TYR A 258 -12.34 5.18 -9.12
C TYR A 258 -11.43 5.65 -10.26
N ILE A 259 -10.40 6.40 -9.91
CA ILE A 259 -9.38 6.88 -10.85
C ILE A 259 -7.97 6.51 -10.43
N LYS A 260 -7.09 6.42 -11.43
CA LYS A 260 -5.64 6.35 -11.25
C LYS A 260 -5.03 7.65 -11.75
N ASN A 261 -4.50 8.44 -10.84
CA ASN A 261 -3.84 9.69 -11.19
C ASN A 261 -2.54 9.80 -10.40
N PHE A 262 -1.43 9.86 -11.11
CA PHE A 262 -0.10 9.90 -10.51
C PHE A 262 0.14 11.22 -9.75
N LEU A 263 -0.33 12.34 -10.30
CA LEU A 263 -0.13 13.67 -9.71
C LEU A 263 -0.89 13.83 -8.41
N LEU A 264 -2.14 13.38 -8.36
CA LEU A 264 -2.93 13.39 -7.12
C LEU A 264 -2.34 12.42 -6.07
N ASN A 265 -1.83 11.25 -6.48
CA ASN A 265 -1.10 10.36 -5.57
C ASN A 265 0.14 11.06 -4.99
N ARG A 266 0.85 11.84 -5.81
CA ARG A 266 1.99 12.62 -5.35
C ARG A 266 1.57 13.71 -4.37
N ALA A 267 0.48 14.43 -4.65
CA ALA A 267 -0.06 15.44 -3.75
C ALA A 267 -0.39 14.88 -2.35
N ILE A 268 -0.90 13.63 -2.31
CA ILE A 268 -1.11 12.93 -1.03
C ILE A 268 0.21 12.73 -0.30
N LEU A 269 1.24 12.23 -0.98
CA LEU A 269 2.56 12.02 -0.37
C LEU A 269 3.21 13.34 0.08
N ASP A 270 3.06 14.38 -0.73
CA ASP A 270 3.57 15.72 -0.42
C ASP A 270 2.88 16.29 0.85
N GLY A 271 1.58 16.01 1.06
CA GLY A 271 0.85 16.37 2.28
C GLY A 271 1.37 15.69 3.56
N TYR A 272 1.95 14.51 3.45
CA TYR A 272 2.64 13.86 4.56
C TYR A 272 4.05 14.41 4.78
N GLY A 273 4.70 14.85 3.71
CA GLY A 273 6.08 15.34 3.76
C GLY A 273 7.04 14.34 4.39
N SER A 274 7.86 14.80 5.32
CA SER A 274 8.86 13.98 6.03
C SER A 274 8.29 13.01 7.08
N LYS A 275 6.97 13.02 7.32
CA LYS A 275 6.32 12.12 8.29
C LYS A 275 6.20 10.68 7.79
N LEU A 276 6.29 10.45 6.48
CA LEU A 276 6.31 9.11 5.90
C LEU A 276 7.73 8.55 5.77
N MET A 277 7.85 7.25 5.99
CA MET A 277 9.06 6.49 5.67
C MET A 277 9.35 6.54 4.17
N VAL A 278 10.61 6.67 3.80
CA VAL A 278 11.04 6.57 2.40
C VAL A 278 10.63 5.21 1.81
N GLY A 279 10.00 5.24 0.65
CA GLY A 279 9.50 4.02 -0.02
C GLY A 279 8.23 3.41 0.59
N ARG A 280 7.56 4.11 1.52
CA ARG A 280 6.28 3.68 2.11
C ARG A 280 5.15 4.59 1.65
N PHE A 281 3.94 4.03 1.63
CA PHE A 281 2.74 4.71 1.16
C PHE A 281 1.65 4.68 2.24
N PRO A 282 0.88 5.75 2.42
CA PRO A 282 -0.24 5.76 3.35
C PRO A 282 -1.41 4.94 2.78
N ILE A 283 -2.34 4.58 3.64
CA ILE A 283 -3.68 4.17 3.22
C ILE A 283 -4.50 5.45 3.09
N ALA A 284 -5.06 5.70 1.92
CA ALA A 284 -5.87 6.89 1.67
C ALA A 284 -7.12 6.52 0.86
N VAL A 285 -8.26 7.06 1.25
CA VAL A 285 -9.54 6.93 0.57
C VAL A 285 -10.09 8.35 0.43
N ILE A 286 -9.99 8.92 -0.76
CA ILE A 286 -10.31 10.33 -1.01
C ILE A 286 -11.38 10.42 -2.09
N ASN A 287 -12.50 11.05 -1.74
CA ASN A 287 -13.60 11.37 -2.64
C ASN A 287 -13.49 12.83 -3.05
N ILE A 288 -13.52 13.07 -4.34
CA ILE A 288 -13.45 14.38 -4.97
C ILE A 288 -14.77 14.60 -5.72
N GLN A 289 -15.53 15.61 -5.32
CA GLN A 289 -16.69 16.10 -6.05
C GLN A 289 -16.26 17.29 -6.90
N ILE A 290 -16.57 17.24 -8.18
CA ILE A 290 -16.22 18.30 -9.14
C ILE A 290 -17.33 18.49 -10.15
N ASP A 291 -17.45 19.69 -10.69
CA ASP A 291 -18.35 19.91 -11.81
C ASP A 291 -17.94 19.03 -13.01
N PRO A 292 -18.85 18.24 -13.60
CA PRO A 292 -18.51 17.42 -14.77
C PRO A 292 -17.82 18.15 -15.92
N TYR A 293 -18.00 19.45 -16.07
CA TYR A 293 -17.31 20.26 -17.07
C TYR A 293 -15.79 20.41 -16.81
N LEU A 294 -15.35 20.21 -15.58
CA LEU A 294 -13.94 20.30 -15.20
C LEU A 294 -13.21 18.96 -15.33
N ALA A 295 -13.94 17.86 -15.61
CA ALA A 295 -13.38 16.51 -15.74
C ALA A 295 -13.78 15.87 -17.06
N ASP A 296 -12.80 15.52 -17.89
CA ASP A 296 -13.03 14.65 -19.05
C ASP A 296 -12.75 13.19 -18.66
N VAL A 297 -13.83 12.41 -18.58
CA VAL A 297 -13.80 10.99 -18.19
C VAL A 297 -13.65 10.08 -19.42
N ASN A 298 -13.88 10.59 -20.64
CA ASN A 298 -13.87 9.78 -21.86
C ASN A 298 -12.47 9.71 -22.52
N VAL A 299 -11.44 9.53 -21.72
CA VAL A 299 -10.05 9.46 -22.18
C VAL A 299 -9.63 8.03 -22.53
N HIS A 300 -10.03 7.02 -21.75
CA HIS A 300 -9.64 5.63 -21.91
C HIS A 300 -10.84 4.68 -21.81
N PRO A 301 -10.86 3.50 -22.51
CA PRO A 301 -11.94 2.52 -22.40
C PRO A 301 -12.24 2.06 -20.97
N THR A 302 -11.21 1.88 -20.16
CA THR A 302 -11.34 1.48 -18.73
C THR A 302 -11.87 2.60 -17.83
N LYS A 303 -11.96 3.84 -18.33
CA LYS A 303 -12.45 5.03 -17.61
C LYS A 303 -11.69 5.34 -16.30
N GLN A 304 -10.48 4.80 -16.12
CA GLN A 304 -9.66 5.01 -14.92
C GLN A 304 -8.76 6.23 -15.01
N GLU A 305 -8.55 6.76 -16.22
CA GLU A 305 -7.80 7.99 -16.48
C GLU A 305 -8.77 9.12 -16.76
N VAL A 306 -8.64 10.20 -16.01
CA VAL A 306 -9.49 11.38 -16.12
C VAL A 306 -8.59 12.60 -16.28
N ARG A 307 -8.88 13.45 -17.28
CA ARG A 307 -8.25 14.76 -17.39
C ARG A 307 -9.02 15.75 -16.54
N ILE A 308 -8.31 16.41 -15.65
CA ILE A 308 -8.89 17.38 -14.70
C ILE A 308 -8.41 18.77 -15.10
N SER A 309 -9.35 19.68 -15.32
CA SER A 309 -9.02 21.10 -15.42
C SER A 309 -8.61 21.60 -14.04
N LYS A 310 -7.61 22.49 -13.96
CA LYS A 310 -7.10 23.03 -12.67
C LYS A 310 -6.53 21.95 -11.72
N GLU A 311 -5.87 20.92 -12.27
CA GLU A 311 -5.32 19.81 -11.52
C GLU A 311 -4.31 20.26 -10.44
N ARG A 312 -3.52 21.33 -10.71
CA ARG A 312 -2.56 21.89 -9.74
C ARG A 312 -3.23 22.47 -8.49
N GLU A 313 -4.37 23.13 -8.66
CA GLU A 313 -5.17 23.70 -7.57
C GLU A 313 -5.73 22.56 -6.69
N LEU A 314 -6.24 21.50 -7.32
CA LEU A 314 -6.70 20.31 -6.63
C LEU A 314 -5.56 19.60 -5.87
N MET A 315 -4.37 19.52 -6.45
CA MET A 315 -3.18 18.95 -5.77
C MET A 315 -2.83 19.74 -4.51
N ALA A 316 -2.79 21.07 -4.60
CA ALA A 316 -2.52 21.93 -3.46
C ALA A 316 -3.59 21.79 -2.37
N LEU A 317 -4.86 21.72 -2.76
CA LEU A 317 -5.99 21.53 -1.84
C LEU A 317 -5.88 20.22 -1.06
N ILE A 318 -5.60 19.10 -1.74
CA ILE A 318 -5.41 17.78 -1.12
C ILE A 318 -4.22 17.79 -0.17
N SER A 319 -3.07 18.31 -0.63
CA SER A 319 -1.85 18.35 0.19
C SER A 319 -2.08 19.16 1.46
N GLN A 320 -2.69 20.34 1.35
CA GLN A 320 -2.96 21.22 2.49
C GLN A 320 -3.97 20.61 3.47
N ALA A 321 -5.01 19.92 2.97
CA ALA A 321 -5.97 19.21 3.81
C ALA A 321 -5.29 18.14 4.67
N ILE A 322 -4.36 17.37 4.07
CA ILE A 322 -3.62 16.33 4.78
C ILE A 322 -2.68 16.93 5.82
N VAL A 323 -1.93 18.00 5.47
CA VAL A 323 -1.08 18.73 6.43
C VAL A 323 -1.90 19.18 7.62
N SER A 324 -3.06 19.83 7.39
CA SER A 324 -3.93 20.34 8.46
C SER A 324 -4.47 19.21 9.33
N ALA A 325 -4.97 18.13 8.73
CA ALA A 325 -5.52 17.00 9.47
C ALA A 325 -4.46 16.28 10.34
N LEU A 326 -3.22 16.17 9.85
CA LEU A 326 -2.14 15.55 10.60
C LEU A 326 -1.53 16.46 11.69
N LYS A 327 -1.66 17.77 11.57
CA LYS A 327 -1.23 18.72 12.64
C LYS A 327 -2.08 18.59 13.90
N GLU A 328 -3.35 18.24 13.78
CA GLU A 328 -4.29 18.09 14.89
C GLU A 328 -4.11 16.78 15.66
N GLN A 329 -3.30 15.84 15.15
CA GLN A 329 -3.12 14.52 15.72
C GLN A 329 -1.85 14.44 16.58
N ASP A 330 -1.96 13.73 17.70
CA ASP A 330 -0.76 13.31 18.43
C ASP A 330 -0.06 12.19 17.63
N LEU A 331 1.12 12.52 17.10
CA LEU A 331 1.91 11.60 16.28
C LEU A 331 2.91 10.78 17.09
N ILE A 332 2.93 10.93 18.42
CA ILE A 332 3.80 10.13 19.30
C ILE A 332 3.17 8.75 19.51
N PRO A 333 3.83 7.66 19.08
CA PRO A 333 3.28 6.32 19.21
C PRO A 333 3.09 5.93 20.68
N ASP A 334 1.92 5.35 21.01
CA ASP A 334 1.67 4.76 22.32
C ASP A 334 2.57 3.53 22.52
N ALA A 335 3.30 3.51 23.65
CA ALA A 335 4.26 2.46 23.95
C ALA A 335 3.58 1.11 24.22
N LEU A 336 2.41 1.09 24.84
CA LEU A 336 1.68 -0.14 25.14
C LEU A 336 1.11 -0.80 23.88
N GLU A 337 0.60 0.00 22.94
CA GLU A 337 0.11 -0.52 21.66
C GLU A 337 1.25 -1.16 20.83
N ASN A 338 2.43 -0.56 20.85
CA ASN A 338 3.61 -1.10 20.18
C ASN A 338 4.11 -2.40 20.82
N LEU A 339 4.07 -2.51 22.15
CA LEU A 339 4.41 -3.73 22.87
C LEU A 339 3.41 -4.87 22.59
N ALA A 340 2.10 -4.58 22.54
CA ALA A 340 1.08 -5.57 22.20
C ALA A 340 1.26 -6.11 20.77
N LYS A 341 1.62 -5.26 19.81
CA LYS A 341 1.92 -5.70 18.43
C LYS A 341 3.16 -6.59 18.35
N SER A 342 4.16 -6.35 19.19
CA SER A 342 5.39 -7.15 19.24
C SER A 342 5.15 -8.55 19.83
N THR A 343 4.26 -8.67 20.81
CA THR A 343 3.91 -9.96 21.42
C THR A 343 3.05 -10.83 20.50
N LEU A 344 2.17 -10.25 19.69
CA LEU A 344 1.38 -10.99 18.70
C LEU A 344 2.23 -11.47 17.50
N ARG A 345 3.38 -10.86 17.23
CA ARG A 345 4.35 -11.32 16.22
C ARG A 345 5.32 -12.40 16.73
N ARG A 346 5.28 -12.74 18.01
CA ARG A 346 5.91 -13.95 18.52
C ARG A 346 5.03 -15.16 18.15
N THR A 347 4.91 -15.45 16.87
CA THR A 347 4.71 -16.83 16.41
C THR A 347 5.81 -17.63 17.07
N GLU A 348 5.42 -18.64 17.82
CA GLU A 348 6.26 -19.63 18.45
C GLU A 348 7.41 -19.96 17.51
N LYS A 349 8.60 -19.46 17.83
CA LYS A 349 9.79 -20.11 17.31
C LYS A 349 9.63 -21.53 17.75
N PRO A 350 9.75 -22.52 16.86
CA PRO A 350 9.76 -23.90 17.30
C PRO A 350 10.76 -23.96 18.46
N VAL A 351 10.29 -24.38 19.62
CA VAL A 351 11.14 -24.59 20.78
C VAL A 351 12.17 -25.59 20.28
N GLN A 352 13.35 -25.10 19.98
CA GLN A 352 14.49 -25.94 19.74
C GLN A 352 14.71 -26.61 21.09
N THR A 353 14.18 -27.82 21.21
CA THR A 353 14.43 -28.68 22.36
C THR A 353 15.95 -28.84 22.35
N SER A 354 16.63 -28.06 23.17
CA SER A 354 18.04 -28.30 23.44
C SER A 354 18.09 -29.73 23.99
N LEU A 355 18.60 -30.64 23.17
CA LEU A 355 19.06 -31.91 23.70
C LEU A 355 19.95 -31.55 24.87
N PRO A 356 19.71 -32.12 26.10
CA PRO A 356 20.60 -31.88 27.21
C PRO A 356 21.96 -32.45 26.82
N LEU A 357 22.84 -31.60 26.34
CA LEU A 357 24.25 -31.93 26.26
C LEU A 357 24.69 -32.06 27.73
N LYS A 358 24.83 -33.31 28.17
CA LYS A 358 25.48 -33.61 29.46
C LYS A 358 26.86 -32.95 29.40
N GLU A 359 27.06 -32.00 30.29
CA GLU A 359 28.35 -31.35 30.46
C GLU A 359 29.41 -32.42 30.76
N ASN A 360 30.53 -32.37 30.01
CA ASN A 360 31.77 -33.12 30.27
C ASN A 360 31.90 -34.56 29.77
N SER A 361 31.34 -34.90 28.64
CA SER A 361 31.61 -36.21 28.04
C SER A 361 32.92 -36.30 27.23
N LEU A 362 33.53 -35.17 26.84
CA LEU A 362 34.78 -35.12 26.05
C LEU A 362 35.95 -34.58 26.87
N TYR A 363 37.08 -35.28 26.89
CA TYR A 363 38.35 -34.78 27.42
C TYR A 363 39.44 -34.96 26.39
N TYR A 364 40.42 -34.06 26.40
CA TYR A 364 41.57 -34.08 25.53
C TYR A 364 42.75 -34.69 26.23
N ASP A 365 43.32 -35.80 25.69
CA ASP A 365 44.53 -36.44 26.17
C ASP A 365 45.74 -35.79 25.49
N ARG A 366 46.56 -35.11 26.29
CA ARG A 366 47.73 -34.37 25.79
C ARG A 366 48.85 -35.27 25.29
N ASP A 367 48.89 -36.50 25.75
CA ASP A 367 49.97 -37.44 25.38
C ASP A 367 49.66 -38.20 24.10
N LYS A 368 48.40 -38.30 23.74
CA LYS A 368 47.92 -38.96 22.49
C LYS A 368 47.45 -38.01 21.42
N GLY A 369 47.23 -36.75 21.76
CA GLY A 369 46.79 -35.73 20.81
C GLY A 369 45.34 -35.85 20.31
N ASP A 370 44.47 -36.60 21.05
CA ASP A 370 43.12 -36.91 20.58
C ASP A 370 42.07 -36.68 21.67
N PHE A 371 40.78 -36.56 21.26
CA PHE A 371 39.64 -36.39 22.12
C PHE A 371 38.99 -37.75 22.42
N PHE A 372 38.70 -38.02 23.68
CA PHE A 372 38.07 -39.26 24.15
C PHE A 372 36.77 -38.98 24.87
N VAL A 373 35.78 -39.88 24.71
CA VAL A 373 34.51 -39.88 25.46
C VAL A 373 34.70 -40.74 26.72
N ARG A 374 34.40 -40.19 27.93
CA ARG A 374 34.40 -40.95 29.14
C ARG A 374 33.27 -42.01 29.16
N PRO A 375 33.54 -43.30 29.33
CA PRO A 375 32.48 -44.29 29.57
C PRO A 375 31.83 -44.04 30.92
N GLU A 376 30.47 -43.91 30.93
CA GLU A 376 29.70 -43.80 32.16
C GLU A 376 29.79 -45.10 32.97
N VAL A 377 30.14 -44.98 34.26
CA VAL A 377 29.97 -46.02 35.24
C VAL A 377 28.49 -46.07 35.59
N ALA A 378 27.87 -47.22 35.31
CA ALA A 378 26.46 -47.44 35.60
C ALA A 378 26.23 -47.48 37.12
N GLU A 379 25.49 -46.48 37.63
CA GLU A 379 24.84 -46.61 38.96
C GLU A 379 23.36 -46.92 38.77
N SER A 380 22.97 -47.92 39.53
CA SER A 380 21.71 -48.63 39.56
C SER A 380 20.52 -47.82 40.08
N GLN A 381 19.43 -47.87 39.33
CA GLN A 381 17.99 -48.02 39.60
C GLN A 381 17.29 -47.26 40.75
N PRO A 382 16.00 -46.99 40.66
CA PRO A 382 14.97 -48.03 40.73
C PRO A 382 13.78 -47.95 39.78
N SER A 383 13.22 -49.13 39.59
CA SER A 383 12.03 -49.56 38.88
C SER A 383 10.76 -48.71 39.02
N GLY A 384 10.15 -48.43 37.86
CA GLY A 384 8.75 -48.05 37.74
C GLY A 384 8.16 -48.75 36.51
N GLU A 385 7.12 -49.54 36.73
CA GLU A 385 6.43 -50.37 35.75
C GLU A 385 5.90 -49.56 34.55
N LEU A 386 6.23 -50.03 33.35
CA LEU A 386 5.65 -49.58 32.10
C LEU A 386 4.43 -50.46 31.77
N THR A 387 3.30 -49.81 31.52
CA THR A 387 2.06 -50.42 31.03
C THR A 387 2.19 -50.85 29.57
N PRO A 388 1.41 -51.88 29.11
CA PRO A 388 1.67 -52.62 27.85
C PRO A 388 1.30 -51.95 26.54
N GLU A 389 1.06 -50.66 26.47
CA GLU A 389 0.57 -49.99 25.24
C GLU A 389 1.62 -49.22 24.44
N GLN A 390 2.88 -49.25 24.81
CA GLN A 390 3.94 -48.52 24.08
C GLN A 390 4.99 -49.39 23.38
N THR A 391 4.71 -50.69 23.16
CA THR A 391 5.67 -51.60 22.52
C THR A 391 5.18 -52.11 21.17
N VAL A 392 4.77 -51.22 20.29
CA VAL A 392 4.63 -51.55 18.84
C VAL A 392 5.12 -50.36 18.05
N LEU A 393 6.39 -50.31 17.75
CA LEU A 393 6.95 -49.59 16.63
C LEU A 393 8.49 -49.62 16.60
N PHE A 394 9.12 -50.81 16.65
CA PHE A 394 10.46 -50.98 16.08
C PHE A 394 10.63 -52.49 15.78
N ALA A 395 10.22 -52.86 14.57
CA ALA A 395 10.71 -54.07 13.92
C ALA A 395 11.30 -53.65 12.58
N SER A 396 12.56 -53.98 12.44
CA SER A 396 13.44 -53.83 11.31
C SER A 396 12.89 -54.48 10.05
N GLU A 397 13.05 -53.79 8.90
CA GLU A 397 13.36 -54.47 7.65
C GLU A 397 14.37 -53.63 6.86
N GLU A 398 15.46 -54.26 6.54
CA GLU A 398 16.51 -53.80 5.63
C GLU A 398 15.93 -53.74 4.21
N GLY A 399 16.11 -52.62 3.54
CA GLY A 399 15.77 -52.47 2.13
C GLY A 399 16.37 -51.20 1.56
N ASN A 400 17.56 -51.35 0.95
CA ASN A 400 18.22 -50.36 0.13
C ASN A 400 17.28 -49.74 -0.89
N GLN A 401 16.96 -48.48 -0.75
CA GLN A 401 16.60 -47.60 -1.86
C GLN A 401 17.03 -46.18 -1.53
N GLU A 402 17.88 -45.64 -2.38
CA GLU A 402 18.31 -44.24 -2.39
C GLU A 402 17.08 -43.30 -2.44
N ALA A 403 16.70 -42.70 -1.32
CA ALA A 403 15.73 -41.63 -1.26
C ALA A 403 16.44 -40.32 -1.61
N LYS A 404 16.25 -39.87 -2.84
CA LYS A 404 16.55 -38.52 -3.27
C LYS A 404 15.71 -37.55 -2.43
N SER A 405 16.36 -36.76 -1.60
CA SER A 405 15.76 -35.64 -0.89
C SER A 405 15.07 -34.70 -1.89
N PRO A 406 13.84 -34.25 -1.68
CA PRO A 406 13.24 -33.24 -2.52
C PRO A 406 13.99 -31.92 -2.27
N ALA A 407 14.67 -31.46 -3.31
CA ALA A 407 15.26 -30.13 -3.34
C ALA A 407 14.12 -29.11 -3.22
N ILE A 408 14.08 -28.38 -2.10
CA ILE A 408 13.23 -27.21 -1.94
C ILE A 408 13.77 -26.15 -2.93
N LYS A 409 13.10 -26.03 -4.07
CA LYS A 409 13.33 -24.92 -4.99
C LYS A 409 12.79 -23.66 -4.32
N PHE A 410 13.70 -22.83 -3.81
CA PHE A 410 13.36 -21.45 -3.52
C PHE A 410 12.91 -20.80 -4.82
N ALA A 411 11.66 -20.38 -4.90
CA ALA A 411 11.16 -19.57 -5.99
C ALA A 411 11.92 -18.25 -5.96
N GLU A 412 12.75 -18.01 -6.96
CA GLU A 412 13.32 -16.70 -7.23
C GLU A 412 12.17 -15.70 -7.37
N ARG A 413 12.06 -14.77 -6.43
CA ARG A 413 11.19 -13.61 -6.58
C ARG A 413 11.73 -12.79 -7.74
N LYS A 414 11.14 -12.93 -8.92
CA LYS A 414 11.32 -11.95 -9.98
C LYS A 414 10.89 -10.59 -9.44
N ALA A 415 11.79 -9.63 -9.50
CA ALA A 415 11.48 -8.25 -9.21
C ALA A 415 10.28 -7.82 -10.09
N PRO A 416 9.30 -7.08 -9.53
CA PRO A 416 8.19 -6.60 -10.33
C PRO A 416 8.71 -5.73 -11.46
N GLN A 417 8.35 -6.08 -12.69
CA GLN A 417 8.56 -5.19 -13.84
C GLN A 417 7.72 -3.93 -13.60
N TYR A 418 8.38 -2.81 -13.44
CA TYR A 418 7.73 -1.50 -13.44
C TYR A 418 7.27 -1.20 -14.86
N ASP A 419 5.96 -1.06 -15.05
CA ASP A 419 5.40 -0.51 -16.27
C ASP A 419 5.99 0.89 -16.52
N GLN A 420 6.62 1.03 -17.68
CA GLN A 420 7.10 2.30 -18.18
C GLN A 420 5.87 3.13 -18.60
N LEU A 421 5.45 4.06 -17.75
CA LEU A 421 4.55 5.13 -18.13
C LEU A 421 5.41 6.33 -18.54
N ASP A 422 5.32 6.72 -19.81
CA ASP A 422 5.89 7.95 -20.36
C ASP A 422 5.38 9.15 -19.55
N HIS A 423 6.29 9.93 -18.98
CA HIS A 423 5.97 11.10 -18.20
C HIS A 423 5.99 12.35 -19.09
N PRO A 424 4.93 13.16 -19.12
CA PRO A 424 5.04 14.53 -19.62
C PRO A 424 5.89 15.36 -18.66
N GLU A 425 6.80 16.15 -19.20
CA GLU A 425 7.65 17.07 -18.46
C GLU A 425 6.79 18.05 -17.62
N LEU A 426 6.97 17.99 -16.31
CA LEU A 426 6.33 18.86 -15.33
C LEU A 426 7.23 20.05 -15.01
N ASP A 427 6.70 21.26 -15.15
CA ASP A 427 7.32 22.48 -14.66
C ASP A 427 7.34 22.51 -13.11
N LEU A 428 8.43 21.99 -12.56
CA LEU A 428 8.66 21.84 -11.10
C LEU A 428 8.93 23.17 -10.39
N ALA A 429 9.31 24.22 -11.12
CA ALA A 429 9.64 25.54 -10.53
C ALA A 429 8.43 26.25 -9.92
N SER A 430 7.21 25.92 -10.36
CA SER A 430 5.98 26.48 -9.78
C SER A 430 5.53 25.74 -8.51
N LEU A 431 5.94 24.47 -8.34
CA LEU A 431 5.68 23.69 -7.14
C LEU A 431 6.64 24.07 -6.00
N ASP A 432 7.90 24.40 -6.32
CA ASP A 432 8.87 24.85 -5.32
C ASP A 432 8.44 26.18 -4.67
N LYS A 433 7.87 27.13 -5.44
CA LYS A 433 7.33 28.39 -4.89
C LYS A 433 6.09 28.23 -4.01
N ALA A 434 5.30 27.17 -4.19
CA ALA A 434 4.20 26.84 -3.30
C ALA A 434 4.70 26.16 -2.03
N TYR A 435 5.81 25.40 -2.12
CA TYR A 435 6.47 24.75 -0.98
C TYR A 435 7.17 25.75 -0.06
N ASP A 436 7.89 26.72 -0.63
CA ASP A 436 8.56 27.80 0.14
C ASP A 436 7.57 28.70 0.90
N LYS A 437 6.32 28.79 0.42
CA LYS A 437 5.24 29.51 1.14
C LYS A 437 4.63 28.73 2.30
N LEU A 438 4.78 27.39 2.31
CA LEU A 438 4.28 26.52 3.39
C LEU A 438 5.30 26.30 4.51
N GLU A 439 6.58 26.63 4.26
CA GLU A 439 7.65 26.57 5.27
C GLU A 439 7.69 27.81 6.22
N GLY A 440 6.91 28.82 5.96
CA GLY A 440 6.78 30.00 6.81
C GLY A 440 5.69 29.84 7.86
N GLU A 441 6.13 29.63 9.11
CA GLU A 441 5.35 29.65 10.35
C GLU A 441 4.74 28.30 10.76
N GLU A 442 5.38 27.57 11.72
CA GLU A 442 4.81 27.32 13.04
C GLU A 442 5.60 26.28 13.83
N HIS A 443 5.88 26.63 15.07
CA HIS A 443 6.60 25.86 16.08
C HIS A 443 6.02 24.44 16.23
N SER A 444 6.94 23.48 16.26
CA SER A 444 6.64 22.09 16.57
C SER A 444 5.93 21.99 17.92
N THR A 445 4.90 21.18 18.01
CA THR A 445 4.24 20.79 19.26
C THR A 445 5.11 19.80 20.08
N PHE A 446 6.45 19.87 19.94
CA PHE A 446 7.35 19.01 20.68
C PHE A 446 7.22 19.30 22.18
N PRO A 447 6.99 18.27 23.03
CA PRO A 447 6.78 18.47 24.46
C PRO A 447 8.06 18.96 25.14
N GLU A 448 7.90 19.80 26.15
CA GLU A 448 9.01 20.14 27.04
C GLU A 448 9.43 18.88 27.81
N LEU A 449 10.67 18.42 27.58
CA LEU A 449 11.21 17.19 28.13
C LEU A 449 12.37 17.47 29.08
N GLU A 450 12.30 16.92 30.29
CA GLU A 450 13.37 16.93 31.25
C GLU A 450 14.07 15.55 31.25
N TYR A 451 15.33 15.53 30.82
CA TYR A 451 16.17 14.33 30.80
C TYR A 451 16.57 13.92 32.23
N PHE A 452 16.48 12.63 32.52
CA PHE A 452 16.87 12.09 33.82
C PHE A 452 17.72 10.80 33.78
N GLY A 453 17.96 10.20 32.60
CA GLY A 453 18.85 9.05 32.52
C GLY A 453 18.92 8.37 31.15
N GLN A 454 19.93 7.51 31.00
CA GLN A 454 20.18 6.70 29.81
C GLN A 454 20.25 5.22 30.19
N MET A 455 19.74 4.36 29.30
CA MET A 455 19.79 2.91 29.46
C MET A 455 20.45 2.24 28.26
N HIS A 456 21.37 1.32 28.53
CA HIS A 456 22.12 0.51 27.54
C HIS A 456 22.85 1.35 26.47
N GLY A 457 23.19 2.62 26.74
CA GLY A 457 23.81 3.48 25.72
C GLY A 457 22.95 3.66 24.46
N THR A 458 21.63 3.39 24.54
CA THR A 458 20.73 3.39 23.38
C THR A 458 19.50 4.26 23.62
N TYR A 459 18.91 4.21 24.80
CA TYR A 459 17.66 4.89 25.10
C TYR A 459 17.84 5.98 26.14
N LEU A 460 17.35 7.19 25.82
CA LEU A 460 17.30 8.33 26.75
C LEU A 460 15.90 8.39 27.37
N PHE A 461 15.88 8.64 28.68
CA PHE A 461 14.65 8.75 29.45
C PHE A 461 14.40 10.20 29.84
N SER A 462 13.21 10.69 29.53
CA SER A 462 12.78 12.04 29.83
C SER A 462 11.37 12.06 30.38
N GLN A 463 11.07 13.04 31.24
CA GLN A 463 9.71 13.29 31.72
C GLN A 463 9.19 14.60 31.16
N GLY A 464 7.86 14.67 31.01
CA GLY A 464 7.15 15.86 30.54
C GLY A 464 5.69 15.84 31.00
N ASN A 465 4.92 16.83 30.61
CA ASN A 465 3.51 16.95 31.01
C ASN A 465 2.65 15.74 30.58
N GLY A 466 3.05 15.03 29.49
CA GLY A 466 2.37 13.84 28.98
C GLY A 466 2.74 12.52 29.67
N GLY A 467 3.76 12.49 30.53
CA GLY A 467 4.23 11.27 31.21
C GLY A 467 5.71 10.99 31.01
N LEU A 468 6.07 9.71 30.84
CA LEU A 468 7.42 9.21 30.58
C LEU A 468 7.66 9.12 29.06
N TYR A 469 8.75 9.71 28.61
CA TYR A 469 9.20 9.63 27.22
C TYR A 469 10.50 8.82 27.14
N ILE A 470 10.53 7.86 26.20
CA ILE A 470 11.72 7.09 25.87
C ILE A 470 12.14 7.48 24.46
N ILE A 471 13.37 7.94 24.31
CA ILE A 471 13.93 8.45 23.06
C ILE A 471 15.01 7.48 22.59
N ASP A 472 14.92 7.01 21.35
CA ASP A 472 16.00 6.25 20.70
C ASP A 472 17.10 7.24 20.29
N GLN A 473 18.25 7.16 20.98
CA GLN A 473 19.41 8.04 20.77
C GLN A 473 19.89 8.02 19.31
N HIS A 474 19.93 6.84 18.68
CA HIS A 474 20.40 6.70 17.32
C HIS A 474 19.43 7.35 16.33
N ALA A 475 18.13 7.05 16.47
CA ALA A 475 17.08 7.63 15.64
C ALA A 475 16.99 9.16 15.81
N ALA A 476 17.19 9.68 17.04
CA ALA A 476 17.23 11.12 17.32
C ALA A 476 18.41 11.79 16.59
N GLN A 477 19.60 11.21 16.66
CA GLN A 477 20.77 11.75 15.97
C GLN A 477 20.65 11.66 14.44
N GLU A 478 20.08 10.57 13.92
CA GLU A 478 19.80 10.47 12.49
C GLU A 478 18.89 11.59 12.03
N ARG A 479 17.87 11.95 12.82
CA ARG A 479 16.94 13.03 12.49
C ARG A 479 17.62 14.39 12.53
N VAL A 480 18.31 14.74 13.61
CA VAL A 480 19.03 16.01 13.75
C VAL A 480 20.02 16.19 12.59
N LYS A 481 20.85 15.17 12.33
CA LYS A 481 21.84 15.25 11.27
C LYS A 481 21.22 15.30 9.88
N TYR A 482 20.09 14.62 9.66
CA TYR A 482 19.39 14.69 8.40
C TYR A 482 18.93 16.12 8.07
N GLU A 483 18.39 16.83 9.05
CA GLU A 483 17.93 18.20 8.83
C GLU A 483 19.11 19.16 8.64
N GLU A 484 20.20 18.99 9.40
CA GLU A 484 21.47 19.72 9.18
C GLU A 484 22.02 19.51 7.76
N TYR A 485 22.01 18.24 7.27
CA TYR A 485 22.50 17.95 5.93
C TYR A 485 21.55 18.43 4.84
N ARG A 486 20.23 18.29 5.05
CA ARG A 486 19.24 18.79 4.12
C ARG A 486 19.41 20.28 3.87
N GLU A 487 19.71 21.02 4.90
CA GLU A 487 19.96 22.46 4.84
C GLU A 487 21.33 22.77 4.21
N SER A 488 22.41 22.14 4.70
CA SER A 488 23.78 22.39 4.23
C SER A 488 24.04 21.90 2.80
N ILE A 489 23.45 20.79 2.36
CA ILE A 489 23.54 20.31 0.96
C ILE A 489 22.72 21.20 0.02
N GLY A 490 21.71 21.91 0.54
CA GLY A 490 20.91 22.90 -0.19
C GLY A 490 21.61 24.22 -0.43
N ASP A 491 22.46 24.62 0.52
CA ASP A 491 23.18 25.90 0.52
C ASP A 491 24.58 25.72 -0.12
N VAL A 492 24.62 25.72 -1.45
CA VAL A 492 25.87 25.58 -2.23
C VAL A 492 26.46 26.96 -2.50
N ASP A 493 26.79 27.70 -1.44
CA ASP A 493 27.51 28.97 -1.53
C ASP A 493 29.03 28.77 -1.75
N GLY A 494 29.42 27.89 -2.66
CA GLY A 494 30.77 27.82 -3.22
C GLY A 494 31.94 27.57 -2.26
N SER A 495 31.68 27.25 -0.99
CA SER A 495 32.72 26.99 -0.01
C SER A 495 33.27 25.57 -0.21
N GLN A 496 34.44 25.52 -0.85
CA GLN A 496 35.18 24.29 -1.12
C GLN A 496 36.42 24.22 -0.23
N GLN A 497 36.75 23.02 0.24
CA GLN A 497 38.02 22.74 0.92
C GLN A 497 38.94 21.99 -0.04
N GLN A 498 40.12 22.54 -0.28
CA GLN A 498 41.13 21.89 -1.14
C GLN A 498 41.79 20.72 -0.40
N LEU A 499 41.94 19.62 -1.14
CA LEU A 499 42.64 18.43 -0.67
C LEU A 499 44.12 18.57 -0.86
N VAL A 500 44.90 18.23 0.17
CA VAL A 500 46.37 18.16 0.08
C VAL A 500 46.79 17.05 -0.89
N VAL A 501 46.09 15.93 -0.87
CA VAL A 501 46.28 14.80 -1.80
C VAL A 501 44.91 14.53 -2.46
N PRO A 502 44.80 14.66 -3.80
CA PRO A 502 43.56 14.37 -4.50
C PRO A 502 43.13 12.90 -4.38
N TYR A 503 41.84 12.64 -4.36
CA TYR A 503 41.30 11.29 -4.43
C TYR A 503 41.07 10.88 -5.89
N ILE A 504 41.43 9.66 -6.25
CA ILE A 504 41.21 9.07 -7.56
C ILE A 504 40.18 7.95 -7.40
N PHE A 505 39.08 8.01 -8.20
CA PHE A 505 37.98 7.06 -8.22
C PHE A 505 38.00 6.29 -9.54
N GLU A 506 37.90 4.97 -9.47
CA GLU A 506 37.89 4.09 -10.65
C GLU A 506 36.47 3.57 -10.88
N PHE A 507 36.02 3.68 -12.13
CA PHE A 507 34.69 3.21 -12.57
C PHE A 507 34.81 2.41 -13.85
N PRO A 508 33.97 1.37 -14.07
CA PRO A 508 33.83 0.74 -15.38
C PRO A 508 33.46 1.76 -16.47
N ALA A 509 33.88 1.54 -17.68
CA ALA A 509 33.72 2.51 -18.78
C ALA A 509 32.24 2.85 -19.08
N ASP A 510 31.32 1.88 -18.96
CA ASP A 510 29.89 2.07 -19.13
C ASP A 510 29.26 2.91 -18.01
N GLU A 511 29.77 2.77 -16.78
CA GLU A 511 29.35 3.56 -15.63
C GLU A 511 29.88 4.99 -15.74
N LEU A 512 31.14 5.14 -16.18
CA LEU A 512 31.74 6.46 -16.39
C LEU A 512 30.94 7.29 -17.41
N ILE A 513 30.54 6.69 -18.53
CA ILE A 513 29.72 7.37 -19.55
C ILE A 513 28.37 7.83 -18.95
N ARG A 514 27.72 6.99 -18.13
CA ARG A 514 26.46 7.33 -17.48
C ARG A 514 26.64 8.40 -16.41
N LEU A 515 27.74 8.37 -15.66
CA LEU A 515 28.09 9.39 -14.67
C LEU A 515 28.36 10.74 -15.34
N GLN A 516 29.09 10.77 -16.46
CA GLN A 516 29.35 12.00 -17.21
C GLN A 516 28.08 12.68 -17.68
N GLN A 517 27.06 11.93 -18.13
CA GLN A 517 25.77 12.48 -18.51
C GLN A 517 25.02 13.17 -17.36
N ARG A 518 25.35 12.79 -16.11
CA ARG A 518 24.67 13.25 -14.89
C ARG A 518 25.59 14.02 -13.94
N LYS A 519 26.77 14.37 -14.41
CA LYS A 519 27.79 15.09 -13.63
C LYS A 519 27.26 16.37 -13.02
N HIS A 520 26.40 17.09 -13.73
CA HIS A 520 25.77 18.32 -13.26
C HIS A 520 25.04 18.16 -11.91
N LEU A 521 24.46 16.97 -11.61
CA LEU A 521 23.81 16.71 -10.33
C LEU A 521 24.80 16.63 -9.16
N LEU A 522 26.04 16.17 -9.41
CA LEU A 522 27.12 16.22 -8.42
C LEU A 522 27.61 17.64 -8.23
N GLU A 523 27.77 18.40 -9.29
CA GLU A 523 28.20 19.79 -9.27
C GLU A 523 27.22 20.67 -8.48
N GLU A 524 25.90 20.40 -8.61
CA GLU A 524 24.87 21.10 -7.85
C GLU A 524 24.84 20.81 -6.34
N VAL A 525 25.56 19.79 -5.87
CA VAL A 525 25.78 19.51 -4.45
C VAL A 525 27.22 19.83 -4.03
N GLY A 526 27.97 20.53 -4.89
CA GLY A 526 29.34 21.00 -4.62
C GLY A 526 30.42 19.94 -4.82
N VAL A 527 30.14 18.84 -5.54
CA VAL A 527 31.13 17.78 -5.85
C VAL A 527 31.58 17.92 -7.28
N TYR A 528 32.83 18.32 -7.48
CA TYR A 528 33.45 18.54 -8.79
C TYR A 528 34.42 17.41 -9.10
N LEU A 529 34.02 16.47 -9.95
CA LEU A 529 34.84 15.37 -10.43
C LEU A 529 35.40 15.69 -11.82
N GLU A 530 36.69 15.58 -11.98
CA GLU A 530 37.39 15.78 -13.27
C GLU A 530 37.81 14.43 -13.86
N GLU A 531 37.90 14.36 -15.18
CA GLU A 531 38.42 13.16 -15.85
C GLU A 531 39.92 13.02 -15.61
N TYR A 532 40.36 11.80 -15.26
CA TYR A 532 41.76 11.48 -15.02
C TYR A 532 42.10 10.10 -15.59
N GLY A 533 42.55 10.08 -16.86
CA GLY A 533 42.83 8.82 -17.56
C GLY A 533 41.57 8.16 -18.17
N ALA A 534 41.67 6.91 -18.59
CA ALA A 534 40.63 6.24 -19.39
C ALA A 534 39.37 5.87 -18.58
N ASN A 535 39.54 5.50 -17.31
CA ASN A 535 38.45 4.98 -16.46
C ASN A 535 38.49 5.56 -15.04
N GLN A 536 39.00 6.78 -14.90
CA GLN A 536 39.23 7.40 -13.59
C GLN A 536 38.66 8.80 -13.52
N LEU A 537 38.11 9.16 -12.33
CA LEU A 537 37.74 10.50 -11.95
C LEU A 537 38.60 10.97 -10.78
N ILE A 538 38.98 12.24 -10.77
CA ILE A 538 39.77 12.85 -9.70
C ILE A 538 38.98 13.94 -8.98
N LEU A 539 39.04 13.92 -7.66
CA LEU A 539 38.51 14.96 -6.78
C LEU A 539 39.66 15.74 -6.17
N ARG A 540 39.71 17.05 -6.40
CA ARG A 540 40.75 17.96 -5.87
C ARG A 540 40.29 18.80 -4.71
N GLU A 541 39.00 19.02 -4.63
CA GLU A 541 38.34 19.81 -3.60
C GLU A 541 36.99 19.17 -3.24
N HIS A 542 36.54 19.37 -2.02
CA HIS A 542 35.28 18.83 -1.54
C HIS A 542 34.45 19.90 -0.83
N PRO A 543 33.11 19.78 -0.82
CA PRO A 543 32.26 20.71 -0.11
C PRO A 543 32.49 20.61 1.41
N ILE A 544 32.36 21.74 2.13
CA ILE A 544 32.60 21.82 3.58
C ILE A 544 31.68 20.89 4.39
N TRP A 545 30.47 20.62 3.90
CA TRP A 545 29.55 19.70 4.55
C TRP A 545 30.04 18.24 4.57
N MET A 546 31.05 17.87 3.74
CA MET A 546 31.65 16.53 3.69
C MET A 546 32.95 16.51 4.49
N LYS A 547 33.11 15.58 5.45
CA LYS A 547 34.35 15.39 6.19
C LYS A 547 35.37 14.61 5.39
N GLU A 548 36.65 14.92 5.57
CA GLU A 548 37.75 14.29 4.84
C GLU A 548 37.77 12.75 4.98
N GLU A 549 37.45 12.23 6.15
CA GLU A 549 37.40 10.78 6.44
C GLU A 549 36.33 10.01 5.67
N GLU A 550 35.33 10.72 5.11
CA GLU A 550 34.17 10.13 4.45
C GLU A 550 34.15 10.37 2.94
N ILE A 551 35.13 11.11 2.42
CA ILE A 551 35.17 11.51 1.01
C ILE A 551 35.13 10.27 0.10
N GLU A 552 36.05 9.32 0.29
CA GLU A 552 36.16 8.17 -0.59
C GLU A 552 34.85 7.37 -0.64
N SER A 553 34.35 6.96 0.52
CA SER A 553 33.11 6.17 0.59
C SER A 553 31.86 6.97 0.20
N GLY A 554 31.83 8.27 0.51
CA GLY A 554 30.71 9.15 0.19
C GLY A 554 30.58 9.38 -1.31
N ILE A 555 31.68 9.66 -1.99
CA ILE A 555 31.68 9.88 -3.45
C ILE A 555 31.27 8.62 -4.20
N TYR A 556 31.79 7.42 -3.83
CA TYR A 556 31.33 6.16 -4.47
C TYR A 556 29.83 5.97 -4.30
N GLU A 557 29.28 6.16 -3.10
CA GLU A 557 27.83 6.01 -2.86
C GLU A 557 26.99 7.05 -3.59
N MET A 558 27.49 8.29 -3.70
CA MET A 558 26.83 9.33 -4.50
C MET A 558 26.78 8.95 -5.98
N CYS A 559 27.85 8.42 -6.51
CA CYS A 559 27.91 7.92 -7.87
C CYS A 559 27.00 6.70 -8.07
N ASP A 560 27.00 5.75 -7.16
CA ASP A 560 26.10 4.58 -7.19
C ASP A 560 24.63 4.99 -7.18
N MET A 561 24.26 5.95 -6.35
CA MET A 561 22.91 6.51 -6.30
C MET A 561 22.50 7.09 -7.65
N LEU A 562 23.38 7.82 -8.33
CA LEU A 562 23.14 8.36 -9.67
C LEU A 562 23.01 7.26 -10.73
N LEU A 563 23.76 6.17 -10.61
CA LEU A 563 23.73 5.05 -11.56
C LEU A 563 22.44 4.22 -11.42
N LEU A 564 21.93 4.06 -10.22
CA LEU A 564 20.71 3.29 -9.92
C LEU A 564 19.42 3.99 -10.31
N THR A 565 19.39 5.32 -10.32
CA THR A 565 18.19 6.11 -10.55
C THR A 565 18.11 6.59 -11.99
N LYS A 566 17.03 6.25 -12.74
CA LYS A 566 16.88 6.59 -14.17
C LYS A 566 16.64 8.08 -14.42
N GLU A 567 15.84 8.74 -13.57
CA GLU A 567 15.54 10.18 -13.62
C GLU A 567 15.51 10.73 -12.18
N VAL A 568 16.36 11.68 -11.89
CA VAL A 568 16.45 12.28 -10.54
C VAL A 568 16.33 13.79 -10.68
N SER A 569 15.31 14.37 -10.03
CA SER A 569 15.35 15.81 -9.76
C SER A 569 16.42 16.09 -8.72
N ILE A 570 17.09 17.22 -8.81
CA ILE A 570 18.12 17.65 -7.84
C ILE A 570 17.57 17.63 -6.41
N LYS A 571 16.32 18.04 -6.18
CA LYS A 571 15.69 18.02 -4.87
C LYS A 571 15.63 16.59 -4.28
N LYS A 572 15.29 15.59 -5.11
CA LYS A 572 15.27 14.18 -4.68
C LYS A 572 16.68 13.68 -4.39
N TYR A 573 17.65 14.03 -5.23
CA TYR A 573 19.04 13.66 -5.04
C TYR A 573 19.61 14.21 -3.73
N ARG A 574 19.38 15.51 -3.46
CA ARG A 574 19.78 16.15 -2.20
C ARG A 574 19.14 15.47 -0.98
N ALA A 575 17.85 15.13 -1.06
CA ALA A 575 17.17 14.45 0.04
C ALA A 575 17.72 13.04 0.30
N GLU A 576 17.95 12.23 -0.74
CA GLU A 576 18.54 10.89 -0.62
C GLU A 576 19.98 10.96 -0.09
N LEU A 577 20.74 11.96 -0.54
CA LEU A 577 22.10 12.22 -0.06
C LEU A 577 22.11 12.61 1.42
N ALA A 578 21.22 13.49 1.86
CA ALA A 578 21.09 13.87 3.26
C ALA A 578 20.74 12.66 4.14
N ILE A 579 19.86 11.75 3.69
CA ILE A 579 19.55 10.49 4.37
C ILE A 579 20.81 9.64 4.51
N MET A 580 21.52 9.41 3.41
CA MET A 580 22.75 8.60 3.39
C MET A 580 23.81 9.15 4.36
N MET A 581 24.06 10.45 4.31
CA MET A 581 25.07 11.10 5.17
C MET A 581 24.67 11.08 6.65
N SER A 582 23.38 11.27 6.97
CA SER A 582 22.89 11.19 8.35
C SER A 582 23.11 9.81 8.97
N CYS A 583 22.87 8.75 8.21
CA CYS A 583 23.08 7.37 8.66
C CYS A 583 24.54 7.06 8.95
N LYS A 584 25.47 7.52 8.09
CA LYS A 584 26.90 7.29 8.28
C LYS A 584 27.45 7.94 9.53
N ARG A 585 26.89 9.07 9.95
CA ARG A 585 27.39 9.89 11.07
C ARG A 585 26.63 9.67 12.38
N SER A 586 25.56 8.92 12.39
CA SER A 586 24.86 8.63 13.64
C SER A 586 25.71 7.75 14.54
N ILE A 587 25.74 8.08 15.81
CA ILE A 587 26.49 7.33 16.83
C ILE A 587 26.01 5.88 16.79
N LYS A 588 26.95 4.93 16.70
CA LYS A 588 26.60 3.49 16.75
C LYS A 588 25.88 3.19 18.07
N ALA A 589 24.91 2.30 18.04
CA ALA A 589 24.24 1.81 19.23
C ALA A 589 25.27 1.39 20.31
N ASN A 590 24.95 1.58 21.59
CA ASN A 590 25.78 1.31 22.78
C ASN A 590 26.86 2.38 23.09
N HIS A 591 26.70 3.62 22.61
CA HIS A 591 27.56 4.72 23.04
C HIS A 591 26.90 5.48 24.21
N THR A 592 27.57 5.51 25.36
CA THR A 592 27.07 6.26 26.52
C THR A 592 27.31 7.76 26.28
N LEU A 593 26.26 8.56 26.31
CA LEU A 593 26.33 10.01 26.32
C LEU A 593 26.51 10.51 27.75
N ASP A 594 27.24 11.60 27.92
CA ASP A 594 27.19 12.36 29.18
C ASP A 594 25.87 13.15 29.26
N ASP A 595 25.53 13.62 30.45
CA ASP A 595 24.28 14.31 30.73
C ASP A 595 24.13 15.59 29.87
N TYR A 596 25.23 16.28 29.57
CA TYR A 596 25.21 17.46 28.72
C TYR A 596 24.88 17.11 27.28
N SER A 597 25.58 16.16 26.72
CA SER A 597 25.34 15.70 25.34
C SER A 597 23.95 15.10 25.15
N ALA A 598 23.41 14.41 26.17
CA ALA A 598 22.05 13.86 26.10
C ALA A 598 20.98 14.98 26.09
N ARG A 599 21.15 16.01 26.94
CA ARG A 599 20.26 17.19 26.98
C ARG A 599 20.36 18.00 25.68
N ASP A 600 21.56 18.18 25.16
CA ASP A 600 21.81 18.87 23.90
C ASP A 600 21.15 18.18 22.73
N LEU A 601 21.24 16.82 22.65
CA LEU A 601 20.56 16.03 21.63
C LEU A 601 19.03 16.19 21.69
N ILE A 602 18.44 16.19 22.88
CA ILE A 602 17.00 16.41 23.06
C ILE A 602 16.61 17.83 22.65
N TYR A 603 17.44 18.82 22.98
CA TYR A 603 17.23 20.19 22.57
C TYR A 603 17.32 20.35 21.05
N GLN A 604 18.35 19.82 20.40
CA GLN A 604 18.48 19.83 18.93
C GLN A 604 17.29 19.13 18.28
N LEU A 605 16.85 17.99 18.81
CA LEU A 605 15.68 17.27 18.33
C LEU A 605 14.41 18.13 18.41
N SER A 606 14.26 18.94 19.46
CA SER A 606 13.10 19.84 19.62
C SER A 606 13.07 20.97 18.58
N GLN A 607 14.22 21.29 17.98
CA GLN A 607 14.33 22.33 16.94
C GLN A 607 14.11 21.76 15.52
N CYS A 608 14.01 20.42 15.38
CA CYS A 608 13.77 19.79 14.10
C CYS A 608 12.34 20.07 13.58
N ASP A 609 12.18 20.18 12.27
CA ASP A 609 10.88 20.29 11.59
C ASP A 609 9.97 19.08 11.90
N ASN A 610 10.57 17.88 11.98
CA ASN A 610 9.87 16.65 12.33
C ASN A 610 10.64 15.83 13.38
N PRO A 611 10.49 16.12 14.67
CA PRO A 611 11.23 15.43 15.74
C PRO A 611 10.74 14.01 16.03
N TYR A 612 9.66 13.55 15.38
CA TYR A 612 8.95 12.31 15.74
C TYR A 612 9.49 11.06 15.08
N ASN A 613 10.07 11.18 13.87
CA ASN A 613 10.55 10.04 13.09
C ASN A 613 11.95 10.30 12.55
N CYS A 614 12.83 9.28 12.56
CA CYS A 614 14.10 9.36 11.84
C CYS A 614 13.87 9.37 10.31
N PRO A 615 14.87 9.68 9.48
CA PRO A 615 14.71 9.70 8.01
C PRO A 615 14.23 8.37 7.42
N HIS A 616 14.51 7.24 8.09
CA HIS A 616 14.02 5.91 7.74
C HIS A 616 12.61 5.64 8.27
N GLY A 617 12.02 6.60 9.03
CA GLY A 617 10.67 6.56 9.59
C GLY A 617 10.50 5.66 10.81
N ARG A 618 11.58 5.32 11.51
CA ARG A 618 11.48 4.72 12.84
C ARG A 618 11.05 5.81 13.82
N PRO A 619 10.15 5.51 14.77
CA PRO A 619 9.84 6.45 15.83
C PRO A 619 11.12 6.86 16.57
N VAL A 620 11.32 8.16 16.77
CA VAL A 620 12.42 8.71 17.56
C VAL A 620 12.11 8.65 19.04
N LEU A 621 10.84 8.88 19.40
CA LEU A 621 10.39 8.85 20.78
C LEU A 621 9.06 8.11 20.92
N VAL A 622 8.84 7.52 22.09
CA VAL A 622 7.57 6.89 22.51
C VAL A 622 7.17 7.45 23.86
N ASN A 623 5.87 7.55 24.11
CA ASN A 623 5.30 8.08 25.35
C ASN A 623 4.58 6.98 26.14
N PHE A 624 4.79 6.97 27.45
CA PHE A 624 3.95 6.26 28.42
C PHE A 624 3.19 7.29 29.22
N THR A 625 1.90 7.40 29.02
CA THR A 625 1.08 8.36 29.75
C THR A 625 1.02 8.02 31.24
N LYS A 626 0.70 9.00 32.07
CA LYS A 626 0.49 8.77 33.50
C LYS A 626 -0.58 7.71 33.74
N SER A 627 -1.65 7.69 32.95
CA SER A 627 -2.72 6.68 33.00
C SER A 627 -2.19 5.29 32.68
N ASP A 628 -1.32 5.15 31.69
CA ASP A 628 -0.73 3.86 31.33
C ASP A 628 0.15 3.32 32.46
N MET A 629 0.97 4.19 33.04
CA MET A 629 1.78 3.84 34.21
C MET A 629 0.92 3.40 35.39
N GLU A 630 -0.16 4.12 35.69
CA GLU A 630 -1.08 3.77 36.76
C GLU A 630 -1.79 2.43 36.50
N LYS A 631 -2.19 2.14 35.25
CA LYS A 631 -2.75 0.84 34.83
C LYS A 631 -1.71 -0.28 34.99
N MET A 632 -0.48 -0.08 34.52
CA MET A 632 0.61 -1.07 34.65
C MET A 632 0.87 -1.45 36.11
N PHE A 633 0.83 -0.49 37.02
CA PHE A 633 0.98 -0.70 38.47
C PHE A 633 -0.34 -1.08 39.16
N ARG A 634 -1.43 -1.32 38.42
CA ARG A 634 -2.78 -1.64 38.93
C ARG A 634 -3.31 -0.63 39.96
N ARG A 635 -2.93 0.63 39.83
CA ARG A 635 -3.43 1.73 40.69
C ARG A 635 -4.82 2.19 40.28
N ILE A 636 -5.16 2.06 38.98
CA ILE A 636 -6.52 2.23 38.47
C ILE A 636 -7.06 0.82 38.25
N GLN A 637 -8.04 0.41 39.06
CA GLN A 637 -8.84 -0.78 38.76
C GLN A 637 -9.88 -0.33 37.73
N GLU A 638 -9.87 -0.94 36.55
CA GLU A 638 -11.03 -0.88 35.67
C GLU A 638 -12.23 -1.42 36.49
N ASN A 639 -13.28 -0.62 36.58
CA ASN A 639 -14.53 -1.05 37.21
C ASN A 639 -14.98 -2.31 36.47
N HIS A 640 -14.66 -3.49 37.00
CA HIS A 640 -15.36 -4.69 36.66
C HIS A 640 -16.82 -4.47 37.05
N THR A 641 -17.66 -4.15 36.09
CA THR A 641 -19.10 -4.32 36.21
C THR A 641 -19.31 -5.76 36.64
N SER A 642 -19.58 -5.93 37.90
CA SER A 642 -19.68 -7.25 38.51
C SER A 642 -20.80 -8.01 37.80
N LEU A 643 -20.53 -9.24 37.37
CA LEU A 643 -21.50 -10.22 36.85
C LEU A 643 -22.74 -10.43 37.76
N ARG A 644 -22.87 -9.67 38.83
CA ARG A 644 -24.01 -9.65 39.75
C ARG A 644 -25.21 -8.83 39.29
N GLU A 645 -25.07 -7.97 38.27
CA GLU A 645 -26.19 -7.18 37.74
C GLU A 645 -26.89 -7.80 36.53
N LEU A 646 -26.36 -8.90 35.96
CA LEU A 646 -27.00 -9.64 34.85
C LEU A 646 -27.96 -10.77 35.33
N GLY A 647 -28.25 -10.84 36.59
CA GLY A 647 -29.13 -11.86 37.21
C GLY A 647 -30.48 -11.39 37.65
N LYS A 648 -31.00 -10.30 37.11
CA LYS A 648 -32.41 -9.86 37.33
C LYS A 648 -33.02 -9.41 36.04
N TYR A 649 -33.50 -10.37 35.24
CA TYR A 649 -34.74 -10.34 34.47
C TYR A 649 -35.04 -11.76 34.02
#